data_830f81676697ccbc1e4840e5a46ecf0e
#
_entry.id   830f81676697ccbc1e4840e5a46ecf0e
#
_cell.length_a   1.000
_cell.length_b   1.000
_cell.length_c   1.000
_cell.angle_alpha   90.00
_cell.angle_beta   90.00
_cell.angle_gamma   90.00
#
_symmetry.space_group_name_H-M   'P 1'
#
loop_
_entity.id
_entity.type
_entity.pdbx_description
1 polymer ?
#
loop_
_entity_poly.entity_id
_entity_poly.type
_entity_poly.pdbx_seq_one_letter_code
_entity_poly.pdbx_strand_id
1 'polypeptide(L)'
;RRAQLAKAALEASAAAFARGGGQAYVIPVVFHIIHDFGPENISDQQVLDAVRILNEDFNRLNPDWSTVRPEFLDIVADVGLEFRLARRDPEGNCTNGITRTASIRTYDGDFDMTQLIQWPRDRYMNVWVAASASGAAGYTYYPMWLDGWPEADGIVIKHDYVGSVGTGAPGRSRALTHEVGHWLNLKHTWGDSNEPGLPENCDFDDDVDDTPLTRGWTACLLSGNSCGSGPDNVQNFMEYAYCSRMFTVGQGDRMLAALNSDIAERSSLWQPANLDLTGVSGPGQVCQVRFTANRRAICAGETIQFQDQSFWGITTRSWSFPGGEPASSAAENPSVTYAEPGLYPVSLEASDGTNAMTGTEPVFIRVLASPGQPMPWSEGFESTAVLPDERWAIADRQGDGGFVLSEAAAFSGVRSARLPNAITMSGNVDELLSETFDLSGSAGAIVTFRYAFAKRFPTNDDALFVWVSADCGATWVLRKVMRASNALLTAGVINGPFIPSGPDQWRLAEISNIGPALCTSTFRLRFEFVSDGGNDLFIDDINIMAGPVGMSDPASGSLGLAAAWDASAGDAWASFTTAQPGPVLIEVQDAAGRRIARQRTADPSGGAQRLALGLRQAAPGAYIVRLVTESAAQAVRFIVP
;
A
#
# COMPACT_ATOMS: atom_id res chain seq x y z
N ARG A 1 13.62 37.14 -7.15
CA ARG A 1 14.96 37.54 -7.65
C ARG A 1 15.91 36.34 -7.83
N ARG A 2 16.05 35.44 -6.79
CA ARG A 2 16.89 34.22 -6.92
C ARG A 2 16.39 33.32 -8.06
N ALA A 3 15.07 33.00 -8.10
CA ALA A 3 14.48 32.19 -9.16
C ALA A 3 14.66 32.81 -10.56
N GLN A 4 14.57 34.14 -10.70
CA GLN A 4 14.81 34.82 -11.97
C GLN A 4 16.27 34.70 -12.43
N LEU A 5 17.22 34.79 -11.50
CA LEU A 5 18.64 34.59 -11.82
C LEU A 5 18.92 33.13 -12.18
N ALA A 6 18.34 32.19 -11.45
CA ALA A 6 18.45 30.77 -11.75
C ALA A 6 17.85 30.42 -13.12
N LYS A 7 16.66 30.95 -13.43
CA LYS A 7 16.05 30.80 -14.77
C LYS A 7 16.99 31.32 -15.87
N ALA A 8 17.50 32.55 -15.72
CA ALA A 8 18.41 33.13 -16.71
C ALA A 8 19.73 32.30 -16.91
N ALA A 9 20.25 31.73 -15.82
CA ALA A 9 21.41 30.84 -15.88
C ALA A 9 21.12 29.53 -16.58
N LEU A 10 19.94 28.91 -16.31
CA LEU A 10 19.50 27.68 -16.98
C LEU A 10 19.28 27.90 -18.49
N GLU A 11 18.62 28.99 -18.87
CA GLU A 11 18.41 29.35 -20.27
C GLU A 11 19.77 29.61 -21.01
N ALA A 12 20.69 30.32 -20.34
CA ALA A 12 22.03 30.52 -20.92
C ALA A 12 22.82 29.21 -21.05
N SER A 13 22.67 28.30 -20.07
CA SER A 13 23.30 26.97 -20.12
C SER A 13 22.72 26.12 -21.25
N ALA A 14 21.38 26.12 -21.42
CA ALA A 14 20.70 25.38 -22.48
C ALA A 14 21.14 25.88 -23.88
N ALA A 15 21.22 27.20 -24.08
CA ALA A 15 21.67 27.81 -25.35
C ALA A 15 23.15 27.54 -25.65
N ALA A 16 23.99 27.31 -24.65
CA ALA A 16 25.41 27.07 -24.79
C ALA A 16 25.80 25.58 -24.75
N PHE A 17 24.86 24.69 -24.43
CA PHE A 17 25.15 23.28 -24.27
C PHE A 17 25.49 22.62 -25.58
N ALA A 18 26.69 22.01 -25.64
CA ALA A 18 27.10 21.15 -26.75
C ALA A 18 27.37 19.75 -26.18
N ARG A 19 26.70 18.73 -26.69
CA ARG A 19 26.93 17.33 -26.27
C ARG A 19 28.39 16.95 -26.45
N GLY A 20 29.09 16.73 -25.35
CA GLY A 20 30.37 16.03 -25.32
C GLY A 20 30.13 14.55 -25.60
N GLY A 21 30.61 14.00 -26.69
CA GLY A 21 30.38 12.61 -27.06
C GLY A 21 30.84 11.63 -25.98
N GLY A 22 29.98 10.75 -25.50
CA GLY A 22 30.32 9.54 -24.75
C GLY A 22 30.24 9.60 -23.21
N GLN A 23 29.78 10.68 -22.61
CA GLN A 23 29.57 10.69 -21.15
C GLN A 23 28.21 10.04 -20.80
N ALA A 24 28.27 9.00 -19.97
CA ALA A 24 27.06 8.42 -19.35
C ALA A 24 26.72 9.18 -18.06
N TYR A 25 25.51 9.69 -17.98
CA TYR A 25 24.98 10.36 -16.79
C TYR A 25 24.16 9.35 -15.97
N VAL A 26 24.59 9.06 -14.76
CA VAL A 26 23.84 8.19 -13.83
C VAL A 26 23.23 9.05 -12.72
N ILE A 27 21.93 8.92 -12.51
CA ILE A 27 21.17 9.63 -11.48
C ILE A 27 20.75 8.63 -10.41
N PRO A 28 21.28 8.76 -9.16
CA PRO A 28 20.80 7.97 -8.04
C PRO A 28 19.37 8.37 -7.66
N VAL A 29 18.46 7.40 -7.55
CA VAL A 29 17.03 7.64 -7.28
C VAL A 29 16.63 6.94 -5.98
N VAL A 30 15.77 7.58 -5.21
CA VAL A 30 15.06 6.97 -4.09
C VAL A 30 13.56 7.14 -4.25
N PHE A 31 12.81 6.07 -3.98
CA PHE A 31 11.36 6.10 -3.90
C PHE A 31 10.91 6.07 -2.44
N HIS A 32 10.15 7.05 -2.04
CA HIS A 32 9.51 7.16 -0.72
C HIS A 32 8.04 6.80 -0.86
N ILE A 33 7.69 5.59 -0.44
CA ILE A 33 6.31 5.11 -0.48
C ILE A 33 5.61 5.56 0.80
N ILE A 34 4.71 6.53 0.67
CA ILE A 34 3.90 7.02 1.78
C ILE A 34 2.54 6.32 1.70
N HIS A 35 2.16 5.60 2.75
CA HIS A 35 0.99 4.73 2.69
C HIS A 35 0.21 4.70 4.01
N ASP A 36 -1.06 4.36 3.92
CA ASP A 36 -1.93 4.03 5.04
C ASP A 36 -2.47 2.59 4.85
N PHE A 37 -1.53 1.67 4.59
CA PHE A 37 -1.75 0.23 4.36
C PHE A 37 -2.74 -0.09 3.21
N GLY A 38 -2.98 0.88 2.33
CA GLY A 38 -3.83 0.76 1.16
C GLY A 38 -3.06 0.37 -0.12
N PRO A 39 -3.70 0.49 -1.30
CA PRO A 39 -3.10 0.15 -2.60
C PRO A 39 -1.91 1.04 -2.98
N GLU A 40 -1.75 2.18 -2.33
CA GLU A 40 -0.62 3.10 -2.50
C GLU A 40 0.68 2.54 -1.93
N ASN A 41 0.62 1.50 -1.07
CA ASN A 41 1.79 0.76 -0.64
C ASN A 41 2.25 -0.20 -1.75
N ILE A 42 2.71 0.38 -2.84
CA ILE A 42 3.10 -0.36 -4.04
C ILE A 42 4.28 -1.31 -3.79
N SER A 43 4.35 -2.39 -4.57
CA SER A 43 5.43 -3.37 -4.47
C SER A 43 6.76 -2.82 -4.99
N ASP A 44 7.87 -3.38 -4.50
CA ASP A 44 9.21 -3.09 -5.03
C ASP A 44 9.28 -3.40 -6.54
N GLN A 45 8.58 -4.45 -7.00
CA GLN A 45 8.49 -4.80 -8.42
C GLN A 45 7.88 -3.68 -9.27
N GLN A 46 6.89 -2.95 -8.75
CA GLN A 46 6.28 -1.81 -9.43
C GLN A 46 7.26 -0.63 -9.52
N VAL A 47 8.06 -0.39 -8.50
CA VAL A 47 9.14 0.61 -8.51
C VAL A 47 10.22 0.25 -9.52
N LEU A 48 10.67 -1.02 -9.54
CA LEU A 48 11.65 -1.51 -10.52
C LEU A 48 11.15 -1.35 -11.96
N ASP A 49 9.87 -1.61 -12.19
CA ASP A 49 9.24 -1.41 -13.50
C ASP A 49 9.20 0.07 -13.89
N ALA A 50 8.94 0.99 -12.96
CA ALA A 50 8.99 2.43 -13.22
C ALA A 50 10.41 2.90 -13.59
N VAL A 51 11.44 2.42 -12.88
CA VAL A 51 12.85 2.73 -13.20
C VAL A 51 13.24 2.15 -14.58
N ARG A 52 12.77 0.96 -14.92
CA ARG A 52 12.96 0.38 -16.26
C ARG A 52 12.36 1.28 -17.35
N ILE A 53 11.11 1.74 -17.16
CA ILE A 53 10.42 2.64 -18.10
C ILE A 53 11.18 3.96 -18.25
N LEU A 54 11.63 4.58 -17.16
CA LEU A 54 12.47 5.77 -17.21
C LEU A 54 13.72 5.54 -18.09
N ASN A 55 14.45 4.45 -17.84
CA ASN A 55 15.65 4.12 -18.59
C ASN A 55 15.37 3.82 -20.06
N GLU A 56 14.22 3.22 -20.38
CA GLU A 56 13.80 3.01 -21.77
C GLU A 56 13.47 4.34 -22.47
N ASP A 57 12.67 5.19 -21.83
CA ASP A 57 12.19 6.45 -22.42
C ASP A 57 13.33 7.47 -22.62
N PHE A 58 14.25 7.60 -21.66
CA PHE A 58 15.36 8.55 -21.73
C PHE A 58 16.52 8.09 -22.64
N ASN A 59 16.55 6.81 -23.03
CA ASN A 59 17.60 6.25 -23.88
C ASN A 59 17.07 5.73 -25.24
N ARG A 60 15.87 6.17 -25.65
CA ARG A 60 15.24 5.73 -26.92
C ARG A 60 15.16 4.19 -27.05
N LEU A 61 14.96 3.50 -25.93
CA LEU A 61 14.83 2.03 -25.84
C LEU A 61 13.37 1.59 -25.69
N ASN A 62 12.44 2.51 -25.49
CA ASN A 62 11.02 2.23 -25.42
C ASN A 62 10.55 1.58 -26.74
N PRO A 63 9.80 0.45 -26.70
CA PRO A 63 9.52 -0.35 -27.91
C PRO A 63 8.68 0.37 -28.97
N ASP A 64 8.05 1.48 -28.60
CA ASP A 64 7.15 2.24 -29.46
C ASP A 64 7.75 3.55 -30.04
N TRP A 65 9.02 3.88 -29.74
CA TRP A 65 9.67 5.09 -30.27
C TRP A 65 9.66 5.16 -31.80
N SER A 66 9.83 4.02 -32.48
CA SER A 66 9.85 3.94 -33.96
C SER A 66 8.47 4.15 -34.61
N THR A 67 7.41 4.23 -33.80
CA THR A 67 6.03 4.48 -34.25
C THR A 67 5.59 5.94 -34.03
N VAL A 68 6.54 6.82 -33.69
CA VAL A 68 6.37 8.27 -33.71
C VAL A 68 6.06 8.70 -35.13
N ARG A 69 5.25 9.76 -35.28
CA ARG A 69 4.95 10.35 -36.59
C ARG A 69 6.23 10.61 -37.38
N PRO A 70 6.22 10.36 -38.72
CA PRO A 70 7.43 10.53 -39.55
C PRO A 70 8.07 11.92 -39.46
N GLU A 71 7.26 12.96 -39.25
CA GLU A 71 7.72 14.35 -39.13
C GLU A 71 8.64 14.59 -37.93
N PHE A 72 8.53 13.77 -36.88
CA PHE A 72 9.33 13.89 -35.66
C PHE A 72 10.35 12.76 -35.48
N LEU A 73 10.35 11.75 -36.35
CA LEU A 73 11.16 10.55 -36.18
C LEU A 73 12.67 10.84 -36.15
N ASP A 74 13.12 11.80 -36.97
CA ASP A 74 14.52 12.18 -37.06
C ASP A 74 15.03 12.98 -35.86
N ILE A 75 14.14 13.54 -35.06
CA ILE A 75 14.46 14.32 -33.86
C ILE A 75 14.17 13.62 -32.56
N VAL A 76 13.81 12.32 -32.58
CA VAL A 76 13.65 11.52 -31.36
C VAL A 76 14.98 11.44 -30.62
N ALA A 77 14.99 11.95 -29.37
CA ALA A 77 16.21 12.00 -28.56
C ALA A 77 16.60 10.62 -28.02
N ASP A 78 17.91 10.39 -27.99
CA ASP A 78 18.57 9.52 -27.01
C ASP A 78 19.25 10.46 -26.04
N VAL A 79 18.69 10.65 -24.84
CA VAL A 79 19.20 11.65 -23.89
C VAL A 79 20.46 11.17 -23.20
N GLY A 80 20.63 9.85 -23.04
CA GLY A 80 21.81 9.27 -22.41
C GLY A 80 21.79 9.39 -20.87
N LEU A 81 20.61 9.34 -20.25
CA LEU A 81 20.45 9.35 -18.80
C LEU A 81 20.11 7.94 -18.29
N GLU A 82 20.81 7.49 -17.26
CA GLU A 82 20.53 6.24 -16.58
C GLU A 82 20.09 6.53 -15.15
N PHE A 83 18.91 6.03 -14.76
CA PHE A 83 18.38 6.11 -13.41
C PHE A 83 18.68 4.82 -12.68
N ARG A 84 19.32 4.91 -11.52
CA ARG A 84 19.65 3.76 -10.67
C ARG A 84 19.10 3.96 -9.27
N LEU A 85 18.37 2.98 -8.76
CA LEU A 85 18.00 2.98 -7.36
C LEU A 85 19.24 3.04 -6.47
N ALA A 86 19.21 3.94 -5.49
CA ALA A 86 20.27 4.09 -4.51
C ALA A 86 20.53 2.77 -3.78
N ARG A 87 21.79 2.42 -3.55
CA ARG A 87 22.22 1.22 -2.82
C ARG A 87 22.75 1.53 -1.44
N ARG A 88 22.99 2.81 -1.17
CA ARG A 88 23.30 3.34 0.15
C ARG A 88 22.38 4.47 0.47
N ASP A 89 21.89 4.51 1.72
CA ASP A 89 21.13 5.61 2.27
C ASP A 89 22.03 6.81 2.63
N PRO A 90 21.48 7.94 3.09
CA PRO A 90 22.29 9.10 3.49
C PRO A 90 23.35 8.83 4.56
N GLU A 91 23.13 7.83 5.41
CA GLU A 91 24.05 7.39 6.47
C GLU A 91 25.08 6.37 5.98
N GLY A 92 24.98 5.93 4.72
CA GLY A 92 25.87 4.94 4.11
C GLY A 92 25.47 3.48 4.34
N ASN A 93 24.31 3.23 4.94
CA ASN A 93 23.80 1.86 5.12
C ASN A 93 23.26 1.31 3.82
N CYS A 94 23.21 -0.02 3.74
CA CYS A 94 22.61 -0.73 2.62
C CYS A 94 21.12 -0.41 2.47
N THR A 95 20.68 -0.15 1.26
CA THR A 95 19.27 0.08 0.91
C THR A 95 18.94 -0.49 -0.48
N ASN A 96 17.67 -0.75 -0.76
CA ASN A 96 17.17 -1.02 -2.11
C ASN A 96 16.69 0.25 -2.82
N GLY A 97 16.92 1.43 -2.24
CA GLY A 97 16.45 2.70 -2.80
C GLY A 97 14.94 2.93 -2.67
N ILE A 98 14.28 2.17 -1.79
CA ILE A 98 12.83 2.26 -1.54
C ILE A 98 12.61 2.36 -0.04
N THR A 99 12.01 3.45 0.41
CA THR A 99 11.58 3.62 1.80
C THR A 99 10.06 3.48 1.90
N ARG A 100 9.56 3.12 3.09
CA ARG A 100 8.12 3.00 3.34
C ARG A 100 7.79 3.71 4.64
N THR A 101 6.85 4.66 4.57
CA THR A 101 6.44 5.47 5.72
C THR A 101 4.92 5.39 5.86
N ALA A 102 4.45 4.84 6.97
CA ALA A 102 3.03 4.81 7.27
C ALA A 102 2.56 6.20 7.71
N SER A 103 1.59 6.77 6.98
CA SER A 103 0.99 8.05 7.31
C SER A 103 -0.29 8.29 6.53
N ILE A 104 -1.31 8.86 7.20
CA ILE A 104 -2.56 9.33 6.58
C ILE A 104 -2.32 10.49 5.59
N ARG A 105 -1.17 11.16 5.65
CA ARG A 105 -0.80 12.21 4.69
C ARG A 105 -0.65 11.71 3.26
N THR A 106 -0.63 10.39 3.06
CA THR A 106 -0.71 9.79 1.71
C THR A 106 -1.92 10.28 0.92
N TYR A 107 -3.03 10.64 1.61
CA TYR A 107 -4.25 11.14 0.97
C TYR A 107 -4.18 12.63 0.61
N ASP A 108 -3.25 13.38 1.17
CA ASP A 108 -3.00 14.79 0.84
C ASP A 108 -2.10 14.91 -0.38
N GLY A 109 -0.97 14.22 -0.37
CA GLY A 109 0.03 14.22 -1.44
C GLY A 109 0.62 15.60 -1.69
N ASP A 110 0.78 16.38 -0.62
CA ASP A 110 1.22 17.78 -0.62
C ASP A 110 2.65 17.94 -0.11
N PHE A 111 3.10 19.19 0.01
CA PHE A 111 4.42 19.52 0.55
C PHE A 111 4.64 18.99 1.97
N ASP A 112 3.64 19.07 2.84
CA ASP A 112 3.77 18.58 4.22
C ASP A 112 3.98 17.06 4.27
N MET A 113 3.41 16.30 3.31
CA MET A 113 3.67 14.88 3.16
C MET A 113 5.15 14.61 2.84
N THR A 114 5.76 15.41 1.95
CA THR A 114 7.17 15.21 1.57
C THR A 114 8.13 15.41 2.73
N GLN A 115 7.74 16.19 3.75
CA GLN A 115 8.55 16.45 4.96
C GLN A 115 8.59 15.26 5.93
N LEU A 116 7.81 14.20 5.70
CA LEU A 116 7.89 12.98 6.51
C LEU A 116 9.22 12.25 6.31
N ILE A 117 9.77 12.31 5.10
CA ILE A 117 11.05 11.72 4.73
C ILE A 117 11.56 12.37 3.45
N GLN A 118 12.80 12.84 3.47
CA GLN A 118 13.51 13.36 2.30
C GLN A 118 14.99 13.02 2.41
N TRP A 119 15.60 12.56 1.34
CA TRP A 119 17.04 12.36 1.26
C TRP A 119 17.73 13.58 0.64
N PRO A 120 19.04 13.80 0.92
CA PRO A 120 19.78 14.95 0.39
C PRO A 120 19.69 15.08 -1.13
N ARG A 121 19.17 16.20 -1.61
CA ARG A 121 18.91 16.45 -3.04
C ARG A 121 20.17 16.55 -3.89
N ASP A 122 21.32 16.88 -3.28
CA ASP A 122 22.64 16.90 -3.92
C ASP A 122 23.16 15.50 -4.25
N ARG A 123 22.52 14.46 -3.64
CA ARG A 123 22.89 13.06 -3.78
C ARG A 123 21.85 12.19 -4.45
N TYR A 124 20.58 12.51 -4.30
CA TYR A 124 19.46 11.66 -4.74
C TYR A 124 18.36 12.44 -5.42
N MET A 125 17.78 11.88 -6.47
CA MET A 125 16.47 12.29 -6.95
C MET A 125 15.41 11.64 -6.06
N ASN A 126 14.64 12.46 -5.32
CA ASN A 126 13.56 12.00 -4.44
C ASN A 126 12.27 11.83 -5.25
N VAL A 127 11.60 10.69 -5.12
CA VAL A 127 10.29 10.41 -5.71
C VAL A 127 9.34 9.95 -4.60
N TRP A 128 8.34 10.74 -4.24
CA TRP A 128 7.31 10.35 -3.28
C TRP A 128 6.12 9.74 -4.01
N VAL A 129 5.73 8.55 -3.58
CA VAL A 129 4.57 7.83 -4.10
C VAL A 129 3.49 7.82 -3.03
N ALA A 130 2.28 8.24 -3.39
CA ALA A 130 1.17 8.38 -2.44
C ALA A 130 -0.19 8.04 -3.08
N ALA A 131 -1.25 8.02 -2.27
CA ALA A 131 -2.63 7.85 -2.74
C ALA A 131 -3.13 9.08 -3.52
N SER A 132 -2.57 10.25 -3.25
CA SER A 132 -2.87 11.53 -3.91
C SER A 132 -1.57 12.25 -4.29
N ALA A 133 -1.66 13.18 -5.22
CA ALA A 133 -0.61 14.14 -5.57
C ALA A 133 -1.26 15.53 -5.73
N SER A 134 -1.83 16.06 -4.64
CA SER A 134 -2.56 17.34 -4.61
C SER A 134 -3.62 17.49 -5.72
N GLY A 135 -4.26 16.37 -6.11
CA GLY A 135 -5.29 16.31 -7.15
C GLY A 135 -4.77 16.09 -8.58
N ALA A 136 -3.47 16.08 -8.81
CA ALA A 136 -2.82 15.76 -10.09
C ALA A 136 -2.46 14.26 -10.21
N ALA A 137 -1.93 13.85 -11.35
CA ALA A 137 -1.29 12.55 -11.56
C ALA A 137 0.09 12.50 -10.88
N GLY A 138 0.85 13.57 -11.00
CA GLY A 138 2.09 13.88 -10.35
C GLY A 138 2.35 15.38 -10.40
N TYR A 139 3.39 15.83 -9.72
CA TYR A 139 3.91 17.19 -9.84
C TYR A 139 5.35 17.28 -9.36
N THR A 140 6.05 18.27 -9.88
CA THR A 140 7.36 18.69 -9.43
C THR A 140 7.53 20.19 -9.63
N TYR A 141 8.62 20.77 -9.12
CA TYR A 141 8.95 22.17 -9.31
C TYR A 141 10.16 22.31 -10.24
N TYR A 142 10.15 23.35 -11.07
CA TYR A 142 11.30 23.66 -11.92
C TYR A 142 12.54 23.97 -11.08
N PRO A 143 13.75 23.59 -11.55
CA PRO A 143 15.00 23.79 -10.80
C PRO A 143 15.20 25.23 -10.34
N MET A 144 14.75 26.22 -11.11
CA MET A 144 14.94 27.65 -10.81
C MET A 144 14.29 28.12 -9.50
N TRP A 145 13.29 27.38 -8.97
CA TRP A 145 12.61 27.72 -7.72
C TRP A 145 13.29 27.08 -6.51
N LEU A 146 14.03 25.99 -6.71
CA LEU A 146 14.47 25.08 -5.66
C LEU A 146 15.70 25.58 -4.88
N ASP A 147 16.49 26.51 -5.40
CA ASP A 147 17.53 27.15 -4.61
C ASP A 147 16.99 28.07 -3.50
N GLY A 148 15.75 28.49 -3.64
CA GLY A 148 15.04 29.25 -2.62
C GLY A 148 14.15 28.39 -1.72
N TRP A 149 13.93 27.13 -2.10
CA TRP A 149 13.03 26.20 -1.45
C TRP A 149 13.50 24.75 -1.63
N PRO A 150 14.69 24.41 -1.10
CA PRO A 150 15.32 23.10 -1.32
C PRO A 150 14.51 21.91 -0.78
N GLU A 151 13.67 22.14 0.22
CA GLU A 151 12.83 21.11 0.84
C GLU A 151 11.71 20.61 -0.08
N ALA A 152 11.42 21.35 -1.19
CA ALA A 152 10.43 20.93 -2.19
C ALA A 152 11.05 20.18 -3.37
N ASP A 153 12.36 19.87 -3.34
CA ASP A 153 13.06 19.25 -4.46
C ASP A 153 12.78 17.75 -4.54
N GLY A 154 12.07 17.36 -5.59
CA GLY A 154 11.71 15.99 -5.91
C GLY A 154 10.39 15.92 -6.67
N ILE A 155 9.87 14.73 -6.81
CA ILE A 155 8.67 14.43 -7.59
C ILE A 155 7.64 13.76 -6.68
N VAL A 156 6.42 14.28 -6.63
CA VAL A 156 5.27 13.61 -6.01
C VAL A 156 4.43 12.98 -7.10
N ILE A 157 4.09 11.70 -6.96
CA ILE A 157 3.32 10.97 -7.98
C ILE A 157 2.32 10.00 -7.33
N LYS A 158 1.14 9.89 -7.93
CA LYS A 158 0.15 8.91 -7.49
C LYS A 158 0.61 7.49 -7.80
N HIS A 159 0.31 6.57 -6.89
CA HIS A 159 0.69 5.17 -6.97
C HIS A 159 0.23 4.44 -8.25
N ASP A 160 -0.92 4.84 -8.82
CA ASP A 160 -1.50 4.25 -10.04
C ASP A 160 -0.95 4.86 -11.34
N TYR A 161 0.01 5.79 -11.23
CA TYR A 161 0.80 6.38 -12.31
C TYR A 161 2.27 5.97 -12.27
N VAL A 162 2.65 5.07 -11.37
CA VAL A 162 4.01 4.54 -11.23
C VAL A 162 4.10 3.17 -11.89
N GLY A 163 4.96 3.03 -12.90
CA GLY A 163 5.14 1.77 -13.61
C GLY A 163 3.91 1.30 -14.40
N SER A 164 3.99 0.09 -14.92
CA SER A 164 2.94 -0.53 -15.75
C SER A 164 2.35 -1.80 -15.12
N VAL A 165 2.82 -2.18 -13.93
CA VAL A 165 2.39 -3.38 -13.18
C VAL A 165 1.82 -2.99 -11.81
N GLY A 166 1.22 -3.93 -11.11
CA GLY A 166 0.64 -3.69 -9.79
C GLY A 166 -0.59 -2.76 -9.86
N THR A 167 -0.54 -1.62 -9.21
CA THR A 167 -1.58 -0.58 -9.30
C THR A 167 -1.40 0.34 -10.50
N GLY A 168 -0.22 0.34 -11.12
CA GLY A 168 0.09 1.08 -12.35
C GLY A 168 -0.58 0.48 -13.59
N ALA A 169 -0.57 1.26 -14.67
CA ALA A 169 -1.13 0.82 -15.94
C ALA A 169 -0.29 1.36 -17.12
N PRO A 170 -0.15 0.60 -18.24
CA PRO A 170 0.66 1.04 -19.38
C PRO A 170 0.32 2.43 -19.90
N GLY A 171 -0.97 2.81 -19.93
CA GLY A 171 -1.41 4.14 -20.38
C GLY A 171 -1.10 5.28 -19.41
N ARG A 172 -0.58 5.01 -18.21
CA ARG A 172 -0.24 6.00 -17.19
C ARG A 172 1.22 5.95 -16.78
N SER A 173 1.96 4.93 -17.21
CA SER A 173 3.31 4.61 -16.75
C SER A 173 4.35 5.67 -17.10
N ARG A 174 4.06 6.56 -18.05
CA ARG A 174 4.96 7.64 -18.49
C ARG A 174 4.73 8.98 -17.79
N ALA A 175 3.85 9.02 -16.80
CA ALA A 175 3.69 10.21 -15.98
C ALA A 175 4.98 10.54 -15.23
N LEU A 176 5.71 9.54 -14.71
CA LEU A 176 7.00 9.78 -14.07
C LEU A 176 8.05 10.32 -15.07
N THR A 177 8.09 9.83 -16.32
CA THR A 177 8.92 10.35 -17.39
C THR A 177 8.63 11.83 -17.66
N HIS A 178 7.34 12.22 -17.65
CA HIS A 178 6.89 13.60 -17.78
C HIS A 178 7.40 14.47 -16.62
N GLU A 179 7.20 14.05 -15.38
CA GLU A 179 7.63 14.81 -14.20
C GLU A 179 9.17 14.95 -14.14
N VAL A 180 9.92 13.91 -14.52
CA VAL A 180 11.39 14.01 -14.63
C VAL A 180 11.78 15.04 -15.68
N GLY A 181 11.04 15.19 -16.78
CA GLY A 181 11.23 16.24 -17.74
C GLY A 181 11.16 17.64 -17.11
N HIS A 182 10.14 17.92 -16.32
CA HIS A 182 10.01 19.17 -15.56
C HIS A 182 11.11 19.34 -14.51
N TRP A 183 11.45 18.27 -13.78
CA TRP A 183 12.53 18.27 -12.80
C TRP A 183 13.91 18.58 -13.43
N LEU A 184 14.06 18.31 -14.75
CA LEU A 184 15.21 18.66 -15.59
C LEU A 184 14.95 19.90 -16.47
N ASN A 185 14.03 20.79 -16.08
CA ASN A 185 13.80 22.11 -16.69
C ASN A 185 13.05 22.10 -18.03
N LEU A 186 12.32 21.05 -18.39
CA LEU A 186 11.41 21.12 -19.52
C LEU A 186 10.07 21.75 -19.12
N LYS A 187 9.49 22.57 -20.00
CA LYS A 187 8.10 23.01 -19.92
C LYS A 187 7.19 22.02 -20.65
N HIS A 188 5.88 22.20 -20.50
CA HIS A 188 4.96 21.59 -21.44
C HIS A 188 5.22 22.12 -22.86
N THR A 189 4.91 21.33 -23.87
CA THR A 189 5.07 21.73 -25.27
C THR A 189 4.26 22.99 -25.64
N TRP A 190 3.30 23.36 -24.81
CA TRP A 190 2.50 24.61 -24.94
C TRP A 190 2.90 25.71 -23.94
N GLY A 191 4.09 25.64 -23.37
CA GLY A 191 4.66 26.63 -22.44
C GLY A 191 4.41 26.32 -20.97
N ASP A 192 4.32 27.36 -20.13
CA ASP A 192 4.25 27.27 -18.67
C ASP A 192 2.86 26.94 -18.10
N SER A 193 1.83 26.90 -18.92
CA SER A 193 0.45 26.66 -18.50
C SER A 193 0.21 25.19 -18.15
N ASN A 194 -0.61 24.92 -17.11
CA ASN A 194 -1.12 23.57 -16.81
C ASN A 194 -2.48 23.28 -17.48
N GLU A 195 -2.94 24.17 -18.35
CA GLU A 195 -4.24 24.07 -19.02
C GLU A 195 -4.06 23.85 -20.52
N PRO A 196 -4.00 22.60 -21.01
CA PRO A 196 -3.90 22.30 -22.43
C PRO A 196 -5.20 22.67 -23.17
N GLY A 197 -5.09 22.97 -24.46
CA GLY A 197 -6.22 23.24 -25.33
C GLY A 197 -6.65 24.69 -25.41
N LEU A 198 -6.11 25.59 -24.60
CA LEU A 198 -6.41 27.01 -24.65
C LEU A 198 -5.84 27.65 -25.94
N PRO A 199 -6.62 28.49 -26.66
CA PRO A 199 -6.12 29.19 -27.85
C PRO A 199 -4.89 30.07 -27.57
N GLU A 200 -4.83 30.66 -26.39
CA GLU A 200 -3.76 31.55 -25.91
C GLU A 200 -2.41 30.82 -25.79
N ASN A 201 -2.41 29.50 -25.65
CA ASN A 201 -1.16 28.71 -25.58
C ASN A 201 -0.35 28.81 -26.87
N CYS A 202 -0.96 29.18 -28.02
CA CYS A 202 -0.22 29.43 -29.26
C CYS A 202 0.68 30.68 -29.21
N ASP A 203 0.53 31.54 -28.22
CA ASP A 203 1.38 32.73 -28.02
C ASP A 203 2.58 32.44 -27.11
N PHE A 204 2.71 31.20 -26.59
CA PHE A 204 3.74 30.78 -25.66
C PHE A 204 4.55 29.64 -26.26
N ASP A 205 5.83 29.58 -25.89
CA ASP A 205 6.79 28.59 -26.35
C ASP A 205 7.35 27.80 -25.14
N ASP A 206 7.76 26.57 -25.37
CA ASP A 206 8.47 25.78 -24.37
C ASP A 206 9.98 26.09 -24.31
N ASP A 207 10.44 27.06 -25.10
CA ASP A 207 11.84 27.48 -25.26
C ASP A 207 12.75 26.34 -25.83
N VAL A 208 12.20 25.53 -26.75
CA VAL A 208 12.90 24.44 -27.45
C VAL A 208 12.62 24.53 -28.95
N ASP A 209 13.65 24.82 -29.74
CA ASP A 209 13.53 25.14 -31.18
C ASP A 209 12.90 24.02 -32.04
N ASP A 210 13.04 22.76 -31.66
CA ASP A 210 12.57 21.59 -32.43
C ASP A 210 11.20 21.04 -31.98
N THR A 211 10.52 21.75 -31.06
CA THR A 211 9.12 21.52 -30.69
C THR A 211 8.22 22.55 -31.39
N PRO A 212 7.17 22.14 -32.12
CA PRO A 212 6.27 23.09 -32.74
C PRO A 212 5.34 23.73 -31.71
N LEU A 213 4.96 24.99 -31.93
CA LEU A 213 3.91 25.65 -31.14
C LEU A 213 2.60 24.84 -31.17
N THR A 214 2.04 24.58 -30.02
CA THR A 214 0.82 23.79 -29.84
C THR A 214 -0.06 24.37 -28.73
N ARG A 215 -1.35 24.08 -28.76
CA ARG A 215 -2.26 24.38 -27.63
C ARG A 215 -2.15 23.38 -26.49
N GLY A 216 -1.47 22.26 -26.69
CA GLY A 216 -1.48 21.11 -25.78
C GLY A 216 -2.67 20.18 -26.00
N TRP A 217 -2.48 18.90 -25.77
CA TRP A 217 -3.45 17.84 -26.05
C TRP A 217 -3.65 16.91 -24.86
N THR A 218 -4.92 16.59 -24.57
CA THR A 218 -5.29 15.52 -23.63
C THR A 218 -5.74 14.25 -24.32
N ALA A 219 -5.91 14.31 -25.65
CA ALA A 219 -6.30 13.18 -26.49
C ALA A 219 -5.21 12.89 -27.54
N CYS A 220 -5.04 11.64 -27.91
CA CYS A 220 -4.08 11.22 -28.92
C CYS A 220 -4.58 11.54 -30.34
N LEU A 221 -4.61 12.82 -30.72
CA LEU A 221 -5.00 13.28 -32.03
C LEU A 221 -3.76 13.56 -32.90
N LEU A 222 -3.21 12.53 -33.53
CA LEU A 222 -1.99 12.61 -34.31
C LEU A 222 -2.06 13.59 -35.50
N SER A 223 -3.23 13.96 -35.99
CA SER A 223 -3.44 14.96 -37.04
C SER A 223 -3.48 16.40 -36.52
N GLY A 224 -3.16 16.63 -35.22
CA GLY A 224 -3.16 17.94 -34.61
C GLY A 224 -2.29 18.95 -35.37
N ASN A 225 -2.82 20.17 -35.53
CA ASN A 225 -2.14 21.36 -36.02
C ASN A 225 -2.88 22.55 -35.44
N SER A 226 -2.69 22.79 -34.17
CA SER A 226 -3.56 23.67 -33.39
C SER A 226 -3.19 25.14 -33.50
N CYS A 227 -1.90 25.46 -33.77
CA CYS A 227 -1.38 26.82 -33.91
C CYS A 227 -1.02 27.20 -35.36
N GLY A 228 -1.22 26.29 -36.32
CA GLY A 228 -0.89 26.56 -37.74
C GLY A 228 0.60 26.60 -38.07
N SER A 229 1.46 26.22 -37.15
CA SER A 229 2.93 26.15 -37.30
C SER A 229 3.43 24.84 -37.91
N GLY A 230 2.55 23.90 -38.20
CA GLY A 230 2.86 22.55 -38.63
C GLY A 230 2.15 21.51 -37.75
N PRO A 231 2.47 20.22 -37.91
CA PRO A 231 1.89 19.18 -37.06
C PRO A 231 2.33 19.35 -35.62
N ASP A 232 1.38 19.23 -34.69
CA ASP A 232 1.66 19.24 -33.24
C ASP A 232 2.37 17.94 -32.83
N ASN A 233 3.35 18.02 -31.91
CA ASN A 233 4.05 16.85 -31.38
C ASN A 233 3.29 16.18 -30.23
N VAL A 234 2.09 15.66 -30.53
CA VAL A 234 1.16 15.01 -29.58
C VAL A 234 1.77 13.79 -28.89
N GLN A 235 2.83 13.20 -29.48
CA GLN A 235 3.52 12.03 -28.93
C GLN A 235 4.71 12.40 -28.06
N ASN A 236 4.90 13.67 -27.74
CA ASN A 236 5.94 14.15 -26.84
C ASN A 236 5.63 13.74 -25.39
N PHE A 237 6.66 13.40 -24.61
CA PHE A 237 6.49 13.10 -23.17
C PHE A 237 6.01 14.31 -22.38
N MET A 238 6.22 15.53 -22.84
CA MET A 238 5.75 16.75 -22.18
C MET A 238 4.30 17.15 -22.58
N GLU A 239 3.59 16.28 -23.28
CA GLU A 239 2.15 16.41 -23.56
C GLU A 239 1.31 15.65 -22.52
N TYR A 240 0.02 16.04 -22.40
CA TYR A 240 -0.94 15.30 -21.55
C TYR A 240 -1.67 14.18 -22.31
N ALA A 241 -1.34 13.96 -23.57
CA ALA A 241 -1.86 12.85 -24.37
C ALA A 241 -1.19 11.53 -23.93
N TYR A 242 -1.97 10.52 -23.58
CA TYR A 242 -1.47 9.21 -23.12
C TYR A 242 -0.85 8.33 -24.23
N CYS A 243 -0.44 8.91 -25.33
CA CYS A 243 0.30 8.26 -26.40
C CYS A 243 1.72 8.80 -26.58
N SER A 244 2.27 9.40 -25.54
CA SER A 244 3.63 9.94 -25.51
C SER A 244 4.68 8.85 -25.69
N ARG A 245 5.75 9.13 -26.50
CA ARG A 245 6.75 8.15 -26.94
C ARG A 245 8.14 8.73 -27.11
N MET A 246 8.30 10.05 -27.00
CA MET A 246 9.56 10.71 -27.32
C MET A 246 9.78 12.01 -26.56
N PHE A 247 11.05 12.32 -26.32
CA PHE A 247 11.57 13.68 -26.23
C PHE A 247 12.18 14.07 -27.57
N THR A 248 12.30 15.37 -27.84
CA THR A 248 13.09 15.88 -28.96
C THR A 248 14.57 16.04 -28.60
N VAL A 249 15.43 16.16 -29.61
CA VAL A 249 16.86 16.40 -29.40
C VAL A 249 17.10 17.70 -28.62
N GLY A 250 16.39 18.78 -28.95
CA GLY A 250 16.43 20.04 -28.21
C GLY A 250 16.01 19.94 -26.76
N GLN A 251 14.94 19.15 -26.47
CA GLN A 251 14.54 18.83 -25.10
C GLN A 251 15.64 18.06 -24.36
N GLY A 252 16.28 17.09 -25.01
CA GLY A 252 17.43 16.36 -24.47
C GLY A 252 18.59 17.28 -24.12
N ASP A 253 18.95 18.20 -25.00
CA ASP A 253 20.03 19.17 -24.77
C ASP A 253 19.68 20.12 -23.59
N ARG A 254 18.42 20.58 -23.49
CA ARG A 254 17.94 21.41 -22.38
C ARG A 254 18.00 20.68 -21.03
N MET A 255 17.60 19.41 -20.99
CA MET A 255 17.69 18.57 -19.78
C MET A 255 19.15 18.36 -19.35
N LEU A 256 20.04 18.06 -20.29
CA LEU A 256 21.46 17.88 -19.98
C LEU A 256 22.13 19.19 -19.56
N ALA A 257 21.74 20.34 -20.11
CA ALA A 257 22.19 21.63 -19.64
C ALA A 257 21.78 21.88 -18.18
N ALA A 258 20.53 21.57 -17.82
CA ALA A 258 20.06 21.68 -16.44
C ALA A 258 20.84 20.73 -15.51
N LEU A 259 21.06 19.48 -15.92
CA LEU A 259 21.81 18.48 -15.16
C LEU A 259 23.27 18.87 -14.92
N ASN A 260 23.87 19.64 -15.82
CA ASN A 260 25.25 20.14 -15.71
C ASN A 260 25.33 21.50 -15.00
N SER A 261 24.23 22.06 -14.52
CA SER A 261 24.21 23.32 -13.79
C SER A 261 24.27 23.10 -12.27
N ASP A 262 24.76 24.11 -11.54
CA ASP A 262 24.76 24.09 -10.07
C ASP A 262 23.40 24.45 -9.47
N ILE A 263 22.43 24.83 -10.31
CA ILE A 263 21.07 25.18 -9.88
C ILE A 263 20.35 23.92 -9.39
N ALA A 264 19.76 24.02 -8.21
CA ALA A 264 19.17 22.89 -7.49
C ALA A 264 20.16 21.71 -7.29
N GLU A 265 21.48 22.02 -7.30
CA GLU A 265 22.56 21.05 -7.08
C GLU A 265 22.58 19.88 -8.10
N ARG A 266 22.00 20.09 -9.30
CA ARG A 266 21.88 19.04 -10.32
C ARG A 266 23.22 18.49 -10.78
N SER A 267 24.26 19.35 -10.88
CA SER A 267 25.61 18.93 -11.31
C SER A 267 26.29 17.96 -10.33
N SER A 268 25.85 17.91 -9.07
CA SER A 268 26.39 17.01 -8.05
C SER A 268 25.97 15.56 -8.23
N LEU A 269 24.77 15.32 -8.77
CA LEU A 269 24.12 14.01 -8.80
C LEU A 269 24.93 12.92 -9.51
N TRP A 270 25.49 13.24 -10.66
CA TRP A 270 26.20 12.28 -11.54
C TRP A 270 27.72 12.26 -11.32
N GLN A 271 28.25 13.05 -10.37
CA GLN A 271 29.68 13.05 -10.09
C GLN A 271 30.16 11.70 -9.58
N PRO A 272 31.33 11.20 -10.00
CA PRO A 272 31.85 9.90 -9.56
C PRO A 272 31.86 9.74 -8.02
N ALA A 273 32.21 10.79 -7.30
CA ALA A 273 32.20 10.76 -5.84
C ALA A 273 30.80 10.53 -5.26
N ASN A 274 29.77 11.12 -5.86
CA ASN A 274 28.38 10.88 -5.44
C ASN A 274 27.90 9.48 -5.82
N LEU A 275 28.26 8.98 -7.01
CA LEU A 275 27.93 7.62 -7.43
C LEU A 275 28.53 6.57 -6.48
N ASP A 276 29.74 6.83 -5.98
CA ASP A 276 30.38 5.97 -4.94
C ASP A 276 29.65 6.07 -3.59
N LEU A 277 29.28 7.29 -3.15
CA LEU A 277 28.56 7.53 -1.89
C LEU A 277 27.19 6.84 -1.89
N THR A 278 26.46 6.94 -2.98
CA THR A 278 25.13 6.34 -3.17
C THR A 278 25.16 4.85 -3.57
N GLY A 279 26.37 4.32 -3.81
CA GLY A 279 26.64 2.92 -4.13
C GLY A 279 26.29 2.51 -5.55
N VAL A 280 26.05 3.46 -6.46
CA VAL A 280 25.60 3.17 -7.84
C VAL A 280 26.72 3.22 -8.88
N SER A 281 27.97 3.45 -8.49
CA SER A 281 29.14 3.55 -9.39
C SER A 281 29.53 2.24 -10.07
N GLY A 282 29.18 1.11 -9.48
CA GLY A 282 29.56 -0.23 -9.96
C GLY A 282 28.38 -1.22 -9.98
N PRO A 283 28.65 -2.49 -10.25
CA PRO A 283 27.65 -3.54 -10.11
C PRO A 283 27.16 -3.64 -8.65
N GLY A 284 25.90 -4.02 -8.46
CA GLY A 284 25.36 -4.25 -7.13
C GLY A 284 26.07 -5.41 -6.45
N GLN A 285 26.41 -5.25 -5.18
CA GLN A 285 26.93 -6.30 -4.33
C GLN A 285 25.85 -6.65 -3.29
N VAL A 286 25.71 -7.94 -2.97
CA VAL A 286 24.75 -8.35 -1.96
C VAL A 286 25.03 -7.62 -0.64
N CYS A 287 24.02 -6.95 -0.09
CA CYS A 287 24.19 -6.18 1.14
C CYS A 287 23.02 -6.35 2.13
N GLN A 288 21.96 -6.98 1.69
CA GLN A 288 20.85 -7.36 2.57
C GLN A 288 20.13 -8.59 2.01
N VAL A 289 19.86 -9.54 2.91
CA VAL A 289 19.03 -10.70 2.63
C VAL A 289 17.68 -10.51 3.30
N ARG A 290 16.62 -10.56 2.51
CA ARG A 290 15.22 -10.46 2.94
C ARG A 290 14.38 -11.47 2.19
N PHE A 291 13.33 -11.91 2.82
CA PHE A 291 12.36 -12.81 2.19
C PHE A 291 10.96 -12.64 2.79
N THR A 292 9.98 -13.09 2.04
CA THR A 292 8.58 -13.13 2.49
C THR A 292 7.95 -14.46 2.09
N ALA A 293 6.69 -14.65 2.51
CA ALA A 293 5.87 -15.79 2.12
C ALA A 293 4.43 -15.32 1.88
N ASN A 294 3.70 -16.07 1.05
CA ASN A 294 2.29 -15.78 0.79
C ASN A 294 1.40 -15.88 2.04
N ARG A 295 1.78 -16.73 3.00
CA ARG A 295 1.19 -16.84 4.34
C ARG A 295 2.26 -17.19 5.37
N ARG A 296 2.09 -16.76 6.61
CA ARG A 296 2.97 -17.12 7.74
C ARG A 296 2.32 -18.15 8.69
N ALA A 297 1.02 -18.39 8.55
CA ALA A 297 0.30 -19.40 9.31
C ALA A 297 -0.46 -20.32 8.34
N ILE A 298 -0.31 -21.62 8.50
CA ILE A 298 -0.91 -22.68 7.72
C ILE A 298 -1.30 -23.85 8.62
N CYS A 299 -2.12 -24.76 8.13
CA CYS A 299 -2.32 -26.06 8.76
C CYS A 299 -1.25 -27.07 8.32
N ALA A 300 -1.02 -28.08 9.19
CA ALA A 300 -0.17 -29.22 8.86
C ALA A 300 -0.61 -29.88 7.54
N GLY A 301 0.35 -30.14 6.67
CA GLY A 301 0.15 -30.67 5.34
C GLY A 301 -0.05 -29.62 4.23
N GLU A 302 -0.19 -28.34 4.55
CA GLU A 302 -0.30 -27.29 3.54
C GLU A 302 1.08 -26.81 3.03
N THR A 303 1.06 -26.20 1.84
CA THR A 303 2.24 -25.68 1.15
C THR A 303 2.28 -24.16 1.21
N ILE A 304 3.47 -23.62 1.44
CA ILE A 304 3.78 -22.19 1.43
C ILE A 304 4.63 -21.87 0.21
N GLN A 305 4.34 -20.73 -0.41
CA GLN A 305 5.18 -20.12 -1.45
C GLN A 305 6.05 -19.03 -0.82
N PHE A 306 7.37 -19.22 -0.84
CA PHE A 306 8.34 -18.20 -0.43
C PHE A 306 8.75 -17.32 -1.60
N GLN A 307 9.21 -16.12 -1.29
CA GLN A 307 9.74 -15.17 -2.26
C GLN A 307 10.99 -14.52 -1.70
N ASP A 308 12.09 -14.60 -2.46
CA ASP A 308 13.29 -13.83 -2.19
C ASP A 308 13.04 -12.33 -2.44
N GLN A 309 13.43 -11.51 -1.50
CA GLN A 309 13.42 -10.05 -1.56
C GLN A 309 14.81 -9.47 -1.26
N SER A 310 15.84 -10.31 -1.38
CA SER A 310 17.22 -9.87 -1.24
C SER A 310 17.63 -8.98 -2.40
N PHE A 311 18.56 -8.09 -2.19
CA PHE A 311 19.09 -7.18 -3.19
C PHE A 311 20.59 -6.95 -2.93
N TRP A 312 21.28 -6.74 -3.80
CA TRP A 312 21.76 -6.44 -5.10
C TRP A 312 22.63 -7.58 -5.63
N GLY A 313 22.62 -7.75 -6.96
CA GLY A 313 23.55 -8.65 -7.63
C GLY A 313 23.39 -10.15 -7.34
N ILE A 314 22.27 -10.58 -6.78
CA ILE A 314 22.07 -11.97 -6.34
C ILE A 314 22.16 -12.93 -7.53
N THR A 315 23.15 -13.84 -7.49
CA THR A 315 23.38 -14.86 -8.50
C THR A 315 23.05 -16.28 -8.00
N THR A 316 23.20 -16.50 -6.69
CA THR A 316 22.93 -17.82 -6.07
C THR A 316 22.17 -17.66 -4.75
N ARG A 317 21.37 -18.67 -4.43
CA ARG A 317 20.51 -18.75 -3.24
C ARG A 317 20.67 -20.11 -2.61
N SER A 318 20.62 -20.14 -1.27
CA SER A 318 20.56 -21.38 -0.48
C SER A 318 19.56 -21.18 0.66
N TRP A 319 18.37 -21.73 0.46
CA TRP A 319 17.32 -21.73 1.46
C TRP A 319 17.45 -22.90 2.41
N SER A 320 17.11 -22.68 3.68
CA SER A 320 16.95 -23.70 4.71
C SER A 320 15.57 -23.61 5.34
N PHE A 321 14.86 -24.74 5.32
CA PHE A 321 13.50 -24.90 5.85
C PHE A 321 13.44 -26.08 6.84
N PRO A 322 13.94 -25.90 8.07
CA PRO A 322 13.85 -26.98 9.08
C PRO A 322 12.41 -27.43 9.27
N GLY A 323 12.15 -28.73 9.18
CA GLY A 323 10.80 -29.32 9.28
C GLY A 323 9.95 -29.23 8.03
N GLY A 324 10.39 -28.55 6.99
CA GLY A 324 9.71 -28.45 5.69
C GLY A 324 10.19 -29.45 4.66
N GLU A 325 9.38 -29.72 3.64
CA GLU A 325 9.71 -30.54 2.49
C GLU A 325 9.47 -29.73 1.18
N PRO A 326 10.54 -29.48 0.40
CA PRO A 326 11.95 -29.81 0.66
C PRO A 326 12.53 -29.02 1.83
N ALA A 327 13.48 -29.60 2.55
CA ALA A 327 14.18 -28.97 3.67
C ALA A 327 15.18 -27.88 3.23
N SER A 328 15.50 -27.81 1.95
CA SER A 328 16.37 -26.79 1.35
C SER A 328 16.01 -26.56 -0.12
N SER A 329 16.37 -25.39 -0.65
CA SER A 329 16.13 -25.04 -2.06
C SER A 329 17.17 -24.02 -2.56
N ALA A 330 17.46 -24.04 -3.86
CA ALA A 330 18.22 -23.00 -4.56
C ALA A 330 17.33 -22.14 -5.47
N ALA A 331 16.01 -22.40 -5.51
CA ALA A 331 15.07 -21.64 -6.33
C ALA A 331 14.91 -20.22 -5.77
N GLU A 332 14.61 -19.27 -6.65
CA GLU A 332 14.31 -17.89 -6.25
C GLU A 332 13.05 -17.81 -5.37
N ASN A 333 12.00 -18.53 -5.78
CA ASN A 333 10.71 -18.55 -5.09
C ASN A 333 10.27 -19.99 -4.83
N PRO A 334 10.79 -20.66 -3.78
CA PRO A 334 10.49 -22.06 -3.51
C PRO A 334 9.10 -22.25 -2.91
N SER A 335 8.55 -23.46 -3.13
CA SER A 335 7.36 -23.96 -2.44
C SER A 335 7.77 -25.02 -1.43
N VAL A 336 7.25 -24.95 -0.20
CA VAL A 336 7.60 -25.87 0.89
C VAL A 336 6.34 -26.31 1.62
N THR A 337 6.23 -27.61 1.88
CA THR A 337 5.14 -28.22 2.66
C THR A 337 5.61 -28.53 4.07
N TYR A 338 4.81 -28.22 5.08
CA TYR A 338 5.09 -28.56 6.48
C TYR A 338 4.06 -29.58 6.98
N ALA A 339 4.52 -30.76 7.35
CA ALA A 339 3.63 -31.85 7.77
C ALA A 339 3.25 -31.80 9.24
N GLU A 340 4.10 -31.28 10.11
CA GLU A 340 3.94 -31.31 11.55
C GLU A 340 3.63 -29.93 12.12
N PRO A 341 2.75 -29.80 13.12
CA PRO A 341 2.52 -28.55 13.82
C PRO A 341 3.78 -28.04 14.53
N GLY A 342 3.95 -26.72 14.57
CA GLY A 342 5.08 -26.10 15.25
C GLY A 342 5.40 -24.70 14.75
N LEU A 343 6.45 -24.11 15.32
CA LEU A 343 7.02 -22.82 14.92
C LEU A 343 8.35 -23.09 14.24
N TYR A 344 8.50 -22.67 13.01
CA TYR A 344 9.64 -23.02 12.18
C TYR A 344 10.46 -21.80 11.78
N PRO A 345 11.79 -21.87 11.93
CA PRO A 345 12.68 -20.87 11.37
C PRO A 345 12.81 -21.03 9.85
N VAL A 346 13.16 -19.94 9.20
CA VAL A 346 13.56 -19.94 7.79
C VAL A 346 14.84 -19.15 7.66
N SER A 347 15.78 -19.68 6.88
CA SER A 347 17.01 -18.98 6.54
C SER A 347 17.19 -18.93 5.03
N LEU A 348 17.73 -17.83 4.55
CA LEU A 348 18.19 -17.65 3.18
C LEU A 348 19.63 -17.14 3.20
N GLU A 349 20.52 -17.85 2.54
CA GLU A 349 21.82 -17.33 2.12
C GLU A 349 21.69 -16.88 0.67
N ALA A 350 22.06 -15.63 0.39
CA ALA A 350 22.12 -15.07 -0.95
C ALA A 350 23.54 -14.57 -1.26
N SER A 351 24.02 -14.83 -2.48
CA SER A 351 25.37 -14.45 -2.89
C SER A 351 25.38 -13.81 -4.27
N ASP A 352 26.25 -12.82 -4.46
CA ASP A 352 26.57 -12.20 -5.76
C ASP A 352 27.73 -12.92 -6.51
N GLY A 353 28.20 -14.05 -5.97
CA GLY A 353 29.34 -14.80 -6.51
C GLY A 353 30.69 -14.42 -5.90
N THR A 354 30.75 -13.30 -5.18
CA THR A 354 31.96 -12.83 -4.47
C THR A 354 31.69 -12.73 -2.97
N ASN A 355 30.55 -12.17 -2.60
CA ASN A 355 30.09 -12.01 -1.23
C ASN A 355 28.87 -12.89 -1.00
N ALA A 356 28.68 -13.34 0.23
CA ALA A 356 27.47 -14.03 0.66
C ALA A 356 26.97 -13.44 1.98
N MET A 357 25.66 -13.37 2.13
CA MET A 357 24.99 -12.94 3.36
C MET A 357 23.86 -13.90 3.70
N THR A 358 23.58 -14.06 4.99
CA THR A 358 22.48 -14.91 5.47
C THR A 358 21.50 -14.09 6.28
N GLY A 359 20.22 -14.19 5.93
CA GLY A 359 19.10 -13.73 6.74
C GLY A 359 18.42 -14.93 7.41
N THR A 360 18.11 -14.82 8.69
CA THR A 360 17.43 -15.86 9.46
C THR A 360 16.29 -15.26 10.27
N GLU A 361 15.11 -15.84 10.12
CA GLU A 361 13.93 -15.51 10.94
C GLU A 361 13.62 -16.72 11.82
N PRO A 362 13.79 -16.62 13.15
CA PRO A 362 13.71 -17.77 14.05
C PRO A 362 12.31 -18.35 14.22
N VAL A 363 11.26 -17.52 14.00
CA VAL A 363 9.87 -17.94 14.03
C VAL A 363 9.17 -17.29 12.83
N PHE A 364 9.40 -17.87 11.66
CA PHE A 364 8.83 -17.32 10.43
C PHE A 364 7.51 -17.98 10.03
N ILE A 365 7.41 -19.30 10.19
CA ILE A 365 6.22 -20.07 9.83
C ILE A 365 5.62 -20.69 11.08
N ARG A 366 4.30 -20.50 11.21
CA ARG A 366 3.47 -21.18 12.21
C ARG A 366 2.65 -22.26 11.49
N VAL A 367 2.88 -23.51 11.84
CA VAL A 367 2.09 -24.65 11.38
C VAL A 367 1.13 -25.05 12.49
N LEU A 368 -0.15 -25.00 12.19
CA LEU A 368 -1.23 -25.29 13.13
C LEU A 368 -1.67 -26.74 13.03
N ALA A 369 -2.18 -27.29 14.11
CA ALA A 369 -2.68 -28.66 14.14
C ALA A 369 -3.87 -28.84 13.18
N SER A 370 -3.92 -29.98 12.50
CA SER A 370 -5.04 -30.41 11.66
C SER A 370 -5.26 -31.92 11.85
N PRO A 371 -6.31 -32.35 12.59
CA PRO A 371 -7.34 -31.55 13.23
C PRO A 371 -6.81 -30.68 14.38
N GLY A 372 -7.55 -29.62 14.72
CA GLY A 372 -7.27 -28.72 15.82
C GLY A 372 -7.67 -29.28 17.18
N GLN A 373 -7.69 -28.42 18.21
CA GLN A 373 -8.04 -28.78 19.58
C GLN A 373 -9.50 -29.27 19.69
N PRO A 374 -9.77 -30.32 20.46
CA PRO A 374 -11.13 -30.86 20.65
C PRO A 374 -12.01 -29.91 21.47
N MET A 375 -13.32 -30.04 21.27
CA MET A 375 -14.34 -29.30 22.00
C MET A 375 -14.89 -30.09 23.21
N PRO A 376 -15.34 -29.43 24.30
CA PRO A 376 -15.32 -27.98 24.57
C PRO A 376 -13.91 -27.47 24.91
N TRP A 377 -13.65 -26.20 24.58
CA TRP A 377 -12.37 -25.58 24.84
C TRP A 377 -12.53 -24.24 25.55
N SER A 378 -11.57 -23.88 26.41
CA SER A 378 -11.56 -22.63 27.16
C SER A 378 -10.17 -22.07 27.36
N GLU A 379 -10.05 -20.75 27.40
CA GLU A 379 -8.84 -19.98 27.67
C GLU A 379 -9.13 -18.83 28.64
N GLY A 380 -8.43 -18.85 29.78
CA GLY A 380 -8.43 -17.78 30.77
C GLY A 380 -7.03 -17.18 30.95
N PHE A 381 -6.07 -17.52 30.07
CA PHE A 381 -4.68 -17.05 30.07
C PHE A 381 -3.84 -17.42 31.31
N GLU A 382 -4.37 -18.22 32.21
CA GLU A 382 -3.69 -18.58 33.45
C GLU A 382 -2.46 -19.48 33.25
N SER A 383 -2.51 -20.34 32.22
CA SER A 383 -1.40 -21.23 31.85
C SER A 383 -0.45 -20.60 30.81
N THR A 384 -0.80 -19.45 30.26
CA THR A 384 0.00 -18.72 29.27
C THR A 384 1.14 -18.00 29.96
N ALA A 385 2.39 -18.26 29.53
CA ALA A 385 3.56 -17.62 30.10
C ALA A 385 3.86 -16.25 29.45
N VAL A 386 3.55 -16.12 28.15
CA VAL A 386 3.81 -14.93 27.34
C VAL A 386 2.87 -14.92 26.14
N LEU A 387 2.54 -13.75 25.61
CA LEU A 387 1.91 -13.55 24.31
C LEU A 387 2.89 -12.84 23.36
N PRO A 388 3.05 -13.31 22.09
CA PRO A 388 2.45 -14.52 21.51
C PRO A 388 3.07 -15.83 22.04
N ASP A 389 2.32 -16.94 21.92
CA ASP A 389 2.79 -18.30 22.22
C ASP A 389 2.38 -19.28 21.08
N GLU A 390 2.41 -20.58 21.33
CA GLU A 390 2.01 -21.59 20.34
C GLU A 390 0.51 -21.58 20.07
N ARG A 391 -0.33 -21.15 21.02
CA ARG A 391 -1.79 -21.09 20.91
C ARG A 391 -2.30 -19.77 20.33
N TRP A 392 -1.60 -18.67 20.61
CA TRP A 392 -2.00 -17.33 20.21
C TRP A 392 -0.93 -16.64 19.39
N ALA A 393 -1.28 -16.19 18.19
CA ALA A 393 -0.46 -15.29 17.38
C ALA A 393 -0.96 -13.86 17.54
N ILE A 394 -0.06 -12.91 17.37
CA ILE A 394 -0.35 -11.48 17.34
C ILE A 394 0.06 -10.95 15.96
N ALA A 395 -0.80 -10.13 15.36
CA ALA A 395 -0.44 -9.32 14.21
C ALA A 395 -0.59 -7.85 14.60
N ASP A 396 0.53 -7.17 14.67
CA ASP A 396 0.67 -5.75 14.88
C ASP A 396 1.18 -5.18 13.55
N ARG A 397 0.31 -4.51 12.79
CA ARG A 397 0.62 -4.06 11.43
C ARG A 397 1.48 -2.79 11.43
N GLN A 398 1.35 -1.99 12.46
CA GLN A 398 2.02 -0.71 12.60
C GLN A 398 3.36 -0.84 13.34
N GLY A 399 3.57 -1.93 14.08
CA GLY A 399 4.79 -2.18 14.85
C GLY A 399 4.89 -1.33 16.13
N ASP A 400 3.74 -0.89 16.65
CA ASP A 400 3.66 -0.01 17.82
C ASP A 400 3.20 -0.73 19.10
N GLY A 401 2.97 -2.05 19.06
CA GLY A 401 2.72 -2.93 20.18
C GLY A 401 1.29 -3.49 20.21
N GLY A 402 1.18 -4.79 19.92
CA GLY A 402 -0.10 -5.54 19.92
C GLY A 402 -0.50 -6.07 21.30
N PHE A 403 -1.36 -7.10 21.30
CA PHE A 403 -1.82 -7.76 22.52
C PHE A 403 -0.68 -8.31 23.38
N VAL A 404 -0.78 -8.14 24.68
CA VAL A 404 0.18 -8.65 25.68
C VAL A 404 -0.56 -9.42 26.77
N LEU A 405 0.13 -10.33 27.44
CA LEU A 405 -0.37 -10.94 28.68
C LEU A 405 -0.31 -9.89 29.79
N SER A 406 -1.38 -9.78 30.59
CA SER A 406 -1.50 -8.79 31.66
C SER A 406 -1.96 -9.42 32.95
N GLU A 407 -1.30 -9.06 34.05
CA GLU A 407 -1.70 -9.33 35.44
C GLU A 407 -2.37 -8.11 36.10
N ALA A 408 -2.58 -7.02 35.32
CA ALA A 408 -3.17 -5.79 35.85
C ALA A 408 -4.67 -5.93 36.16
N ALA A 409 -5.38 -6.76 35.38
CA ALA A 409 -6.79 -7.10 35.60
C ALA A 409 -7.12 -8.42 34.92
N ALA A 410 -8.05 -9.19 35.51
CA ALA A 410 -8.67 -10.39 34.97
C ALA A 410 -10.14 -10.45 35.39
N PHE A 411 -10.99 -11.13 34.61
CA PHE A 411 -12.34 -11.43 35.03
C PHE A 411 -12.35 -12.64 35.95
N SER A 412 -11.63 -13.70 35.58
CA SER A 412 -11.38 -14.85 36.42
C SER A 412 -9.86 -15.07 36.56
N GLY A 413 -9.43 -15.74 37.64
CA GLY A 413 -8.02 -15.95 37.87
C GLY A 413 -7.21 -14.65 38.12
N VAL A 414 -6.04 -14.51 37.52
CA VAL A 414 -5.11 -13.39 37.71
C VAL A 414 -4.58 -12.78 36.41
N ARG A 415 -4.92 -13.36 35.25
CA ARG A 415 -4.38 -12.95 33.94
C ARG A 415 -5.46 -12.72 32.90
N SER A 416 -5.15 -11.88 31.94
CA SER A 416 -5.99 -11.65 30.74
C SER A 416 -5.12 -11.23 29.57
N ALA A 417 -5.65 -11.29 28.35
CA ALA A 417 -5.06 -10.61 27.20
C ALA A 417 -5.42 -9.12 27.24
N ARG A 418 -4.42 -8.24 27.16
CA ARG A 418 -4.58 -6.78 27.13
C ARG A 418 -4.01 -6.23 25.83
N LEU A 419 -4.73 -5.33 25.19
CA LEU A 419 -4.22 -4.47 24.14
C LEU A 419 -3.94 -3.08 24.72
N PRO A 420 -2.66 -2.62 24.76
CA PRO A 420 -2.29 -1.29 25.23
C PRO A 420 -2.69 -0.20 24.20
N ASN A 421 -3.98 0.10 24.11
CA ASN A 421 -4.54 1.01 23.09
C ASN A 421 -4.41 2.50 23.47
N ALA A 422 -4.24 2.82 24.77
CA ALA A 422 -4.20 4.20 25.24
C ALA A 422 -3.03 5.05 24.71
N ILE A 423 -2.03 4.42 24.10
CA ILE A 423 -0.85 5.05 23.52
C ILE A 423 -0.80 4.92 22.00
N THR A 424 -1.77 4.23 21.37
CA THR A 424 -1.80 3.99 19.93
C THR A 424 -2.47 5.15 19.18
N MET A 425 -2.19 5.23 17.89
CA MET A 425 -2.79 6.24 17.01
C MET A 425 -4.15 5.76 16.49
N SER A 426 -5.06 6.70 16.24
CA SER A 426 -6.32 6.39 15.57
C SER A 426 -6.06 5.76 14.20
N GLY A 427 -6.77 4.66 13.92
CA GLY A 427 -6.63 3.89 12.69
C GLY A 427 -5.72 2.66 12.80
N ASN A 428 -4.95 2.52 13.87
CA ASN A 428 -4.14 1.32 14.10
C ASN A 428 -5.01 0.06 14.24
N VAL A 429 -4.46 -1.07 13.76
CA VAL A 429 -5.15 -2.36 13.72
C VAL A 429 -4.27 -3.44 14.31
N ASP A 430 -4.75 -4.02 15.40
CA ASP A 430 -4.11 -5.11 16.13
C ASP A 430 -4.96 -6.37 16.12
N GLU A 431 -4.34 -7.51 15.92
CA GLU A 431 -5.05 -8.79 15.84
C GLU A 431 -4.51 -9.80 16.88
N LEU A 432 -5.42 -10.51 17.51
CA LEU A 432 -5.14 -11.70 18.32
C LEU A 432 -5.77 -12.92 17.62
N LEU A 433 -4.92 -13.88 17.19
CA LEU A 433 -5.32 -15.02 16.36
C LEU A 433 -5.10 -16.33 17.12
N SER A 434 -6.15 -17.17 17.18
CA SER A 434 -6.09 -18.46 17.87
C SER A 434 -5.32 -19.53 17.10
N GLU A 435 -4.96 -20.60 17.78
CA GLU A 435 -4.73 -21.92 17.20
C GLU A 435 -5.98 -22.47 16.47
N THR A 436 -5.94 -23.69 15.99
CA THR A 436 -7.06 -24.38 15.34
C THR A 436 -7.90 -25.18 16.35
N PHE A 437 -9.20 -25.28 16.08
CA PHE A 437 -10.17 -26.06 16.85
C PHE A 437 -10.92 -27.04 15.95
N ASP A 438 -11.17 -28.26 16.44
CA ASP A 438 -11.95 -29.27 15.72
C ASP A 438 -13.44 -29.14 16.04
N LEU A 439 -14.19 -28.53 15.13
CA LEU A 439 -15.64 -28.43 15.18
C LEU A 439 -16.33 -29.40 14.21
N SER A 440 -15.62 -30.29 13.54
CA SER A 440 -16.15 -31.14 12.47
C SER A 440 -17.28 -32.06 12.92
N GLY A 441 -17.33 -32.40 14.21
CA GLY A 441 -18.43 -33.18 14.84
C GLY A 441 -19.64 -32.37 15.24
N SER A 442 -19.69 -31.04 15.00
CA SER A 442 -20.71 -30.14 15.46
C SER A 442 -21.52 -29.55 14.32
N ALA A 443 -22.85 -29.42 14.50
CA ALA A 443 -23.71 -28.74 13.55
C ALA A 443 -23.79 -27.22 13.74
N GLY A 444 -23.11 -26.70 14.77
CA GLY A 444 -22.95 -25.29 15.09
C GLY A 444 -22.01 -25.14 16.26
N ALA A 445 -21.53 -23.91 16.50
CA ALA A 445 -20.72 -23.57 17.65
C ALA A 445 -21.15 -22.25 18.29
N ILE A 446 -20.88 -22.14 19.58
CA ILE A 446 -21.06 -20.90 20.36
C ILE A 446 -19.67 -20.51 20.87
N VAL A 447 -19.29 -19.26 20.61
CA VAL A 447 -18.11 -18.65 21.21
C VAL A 447 -18.53 -17.58 22.17
N THR A 448 -18.01 -17.64 23.41
CA THR A 448 -18.22 -16.59 24.41
C THR A 448 -16.87 -16.07 24.89
N PHE A 449 -16.81 -14.81 25.29
CA PHE A 449 -15.63 -14.23 25.93
C PHE A 449 -16.01 -13.06 26.84
N ARG A 450 -15.21 -12.81 27.87
CA ARG A 450 -15.28 -11.61 28.70
C ARG A 450 -14.41 -10.51 28.09
N TYR A 451 -14.90 -9.26 28.22
CA TYR A 451 -14.13 -8.11 27.77
C TYR A 451 -14.42 -6.90 28.67
N ALA A 452 -13.43 -6.00 28.75
CA ALA A 452 -13.55 -4.71 29.41
C ALA A 452 -12.90 -3.62 28.56
N PHE A 453 -13.62 -2.50 28.40
CA PHE A 453 -13.17 -1.36 27.61
C PHE A 453 -13.82 -0.05 28.09
N ALA A 454 -13.05 1.06 28.08
CA ALA A 454 -13.55 2.40 28.32
C ALA A 454 -13.13 3.34 27.18
N LYS A 455 -13.96 4.32 26.85
CA LYS A 455 -13.53 5.44 26.01
C LYS A 455 -12.54 6.32 26.77
N ARG A 456 -11.57 6.92 26.10
CA ARG A 456 -10.72 7.96 26.68
C ARG A 456 -11.34 9.33 26.54
N PHE A 457 -11.96 9.60 25.39
CA PHE A 457 -12.71 10.81 25.11
C PHE A 457 -14.11 10.45 24.59
N PRO A 458 -15.12 11.32 24.77
CA PRO A 458 -16.50 11.04 24.32
C PRO A 458 -16.61 10.71 22.82
N THR A 459 -15.71 11.25 22.00
CA THR A 459 -15.67 11.11 20.55
C THR A 459 -15.06 9.80 20.06
N ASN A 460 -14.27 9.08 20.89
CA ASN A 460 -13.67 7.82 20.47
C ASN A 460 -14.71 6.78 20.06
N ASP A 461 -14.48 6.10 18.95
CA ASP A 461 -15.34 5.01 18.42
C ASP A 461 -14.51 3.78 18.01
N ASP A 462 -13.60 3.39 18.89
CA ASP A 462 -12.83 2.16 18.77
C ASP A 462 -13.74 0.96 18.48
N ALA A 463 -13.24 -0.03 17.74
CA ALA A 463 -14.06 -1.15 17.31
C ALA A 463 -13.33 -2.49 17.46
N LEU A 464 -14.00 -3.46 18.08
CA LEU A 464 -13.59 -4.85 18.12
C LEU A 464 -14.42 -5.66 17.12
N PHE A 465 -13.74 -6.31 16.19
CA PHE A 465 -14.30 -7.24 15.22
C PHE A 465 -13.91 -8.66 15.61
N VAL A 466 -14.87 -9.58 15.59
CA VAL A 466 -14.56 -11.01 15.80
C VAL A 466 -14.85 -11.76 14.51
N TRP A 467 -13.79 -12.37 13.99
CA TRP A 467 -13.79 -13.13 12.75
C TRP A 467 -13.59 -14.61 13.05
N VAL A 468 -14.13 -15.46 12.19
CA VAL A 468 -13.88 -16.89 12.22
C VAL A 468 -13.38 -17.36 10.85
N SER A 469 -12.60 -18.42 10.87
CA SER A 469 -12.13 -19.12 9.67
C SER A 469 -12.51 -20.59 9.76
N ALA A 470 -12.83 -21.18 8.61
CA ALA A 470 -13.09 -22.62 8.46
C ALA A 470 -11.95 -23.34 7.71
N ASP A 471 -10.94 -22.60 7.27
CA ASP A 471 -9.88 -23.05 6.36
C ASP A 471 -8.50 -22.63 6.87
N CYS A 472 -8.24 -22.85 8.15
CA CYS A 472 -6.93 -22.58 8.77
C CYS A 472 -6.50 -21.10 8.72
N GLY A 473 -7.41 -20.16 8.54
CA GLY A 473 -7.09 -18.73 8.40
C GLY A 473 -6.78 -18.29 6.98
N ALA A 474 -7.02 -19.11 5.96
CA ALA A 474 -6.88 -18.70 4.56
C ALA A 474 -7.97 -17.67 4.19
N THR A 475 -9.19 -17.88 4.71
CA THR A 475 -10.28 -16.90 4.60
C THR A 475 -10.94 -16.62 5.95
N TRP A 476 -11.49 -15.42 6.12
CA TRP A 476 -12.08 -14.98 7.35
C TRP A 476 -13.50 -14.45 7.13
N VAL A 477 -14.43 -14.85 8.02
CA VAL A 477 -15.82 -14.45 7.98
C VAL A 477 -16.17 -13.69 9.25
N LEU A 478 -16.62 -12.44 9.11
CA LEU A 478 -17.00 -11.61 10.24
C LEU A 478 -18.25 -12.17 10.93
N ARG A 479 -18.20 -12.28 12.28
CA ARG A 479 -19.30 -12.76 13.09
C ARG A 479 -19.85 -11.76 14.09
N LYS A 480 -19.00 -10.86 14.60
CA LYS A 480 -19.42 -9.84 15.55
C LYS A 480 -18.68 -8.54 15.34
N VAL A 481 -19.40 -7.45 15.47
CA VAL A 481 -18.86 -6.08 15.50
C VAL A 481 -19.30 -5.44 16.81
N MET A 482 -18.35 -4.88 17.53
CA MET A 482 -18.59 -4.15 18.77
C MET A 482 -17.88 -2.80 18.67
N ARG A 483 -18.61 -1.70 18.83
CA ARG A 483 -18.06 -0.35 18.79
C ARG A 483 -18.16 0.31 20.14
N ALA A 484 -17.25 1.25 20.41
CA ALA A 484 -17.27 2.04 21.62
C ALA A 484 -18.53 2.93 21.75
N SER A 485 -19.19 3.25 20.62
CA SER A 485 -20.49 3.93 20.62
C SER A 485 -21.66 3.08 21.13
N ASN A 486 -21.51 1.74 21.20
CA ASN A 486 -22.59 0.87 21.66
C ASN A 486 -22.12 -0.32 22.53
N ALA A 487 -21.80 -1.46 21.90
CA ALA A 487 -21.63 -2.74 22.60
C ALA A 487 -20.24 -2.90 23.25
N LEU A 488 -19.19 -2.23 22.75
CA LEU A 488 -17.83 -2.39 23.27
C LEU A 488 -17.65 -1.69 24.62
N LEU A 489 -18.37 -0.60 24.86
CA LEU A 489 -18.22 0.23 26.06
C LEU A 489 -18.74 -0.50 27.31
N THR A 490 -17.86 -0.72 28.30
CA THR A 490 -18.20 -1.37 29.56
C THR A 490 -18.16 -0.43 30.79
N ALA A 491 -17.29 0.59 30.76
CA ALA A 491 -17.00 1.44 31.89
C ALA A 491 -17.15 2.95 31.64
N GLY A 492 -17.78 3.37 30.55
CA GLY A 492 -18.01 4.77 30.21
C GLY A 492 -16.78 5.50 29.66
N VAL A 493 -16.67 6.81 29.95
CA VAL A 493 -15.56 7.66 29.51
C VAL A 493 -14.61 7.88 30.69
N ILE A 494 -13.34 7.50 30.52
CA ILE A 494 -12.28 7.63 31.53
C ILE A 494 -11.10 8.32 30.87
N ASN A 495 -10.89 9.59 31.23
CA ASN A 495 -9.76 10.37 30.72
C ASN A 495 -8.50 10.04 31.54
N GLY A 496 -7.85 8.95 31.19
CA GLY A 496 -6.67 8.38 31.85
C GLY A 496 -6.60 6.87 31.59
N PRO A 497 -5.58 6.20 32.10
CA PRO A 497 -5.48 4.73 31.94
C PRO A 497 -6.69 4.02 32.55
N PHE A 498 -7.31 3.14 31.79
CA PHE A 498 -8.38 2.26 32.27
C PHE A 498 -7.83 0.89 32.61
N ILE A 499 -8.01 0.46 33.86
CA ILE A 499 -7.78 -0.90 34.33
C ILE A 499 -9.07 -1.33 35.04
N PRO A 500 -9.74 -2.39 34.60
CA PRO A 500 -10.96 -2.86 35.28
C PRO A 500 -10.68 -3.20 36.73
N SER A 501 -11.49 -2.64 37.66
CA SER A 501 -11.31 -2.79 39.10
C SER A 501 -12.33 -3.73 39.74
N GLY A 502 -13.32 -4.20 38.98
CA GLY A 502 -14.36 -5.11 39.49
C GLY A 502 -15.16 -5.79 38.37
N PRO A 503 -15.91 -6.84 38.68
CA PRO A 503 -16.61 -7.65 37.69
C PRO A 503 -17.72 -6.91 36.94
N ASP A 504 -18.24 -5.83 37.48
CA ASP A 504 -19.25 -4.95 36.89
C ASP A 504 -18.72 -4.14 35.69
N GLN A 505 -17.38 -4.02 35.55
CA GLN A 505 -16.73 -3.40 34.44
C GLN A 505 -16.40 -4.38 33.31
N TRP A 506 -16.76 -5.65 33.47
CA TRP A 506 -16.63 -6.68 32.45
C TRP A 506 -18.00 -7.05 31.88
N ARG A 507 -18.04 -7.35 30.58
CA ARG A 507 -19.23 -7.86 29.91
C ARG A 507 -18.95 -9.18 29.22
N LEU A 508 -20.01 -10.01 29.10
CA LEU A 508 -19.95 -11.22 28.28
C LEU A 508 -20.38 -10.90 26.86
N ALA A 509 -19.55 -11.28 25.90
CA ALA A 509 -19.92 -11.35 24.50
C ALA A 509 -20.26 -12.79 24.13
N GLU A 510 -21.26 -12.97 23.27
CA GLU A 510 -21.65 -14.25 22.70
C GLU A 510 -21.72 -14.16 21.18
N ILE A 511 -21.28 -15.22 20.50
CA ILE A 511 -21.36 -15.43 19.06
C ILE A 511 -21.99 -16.81 18.84
N SER A 512 -23.26 -16.84 18.44
CA SER A 512 -24.04 -18.06 18.23
C SER A 512 -24.39 -18.33 16.76
N ASN A 513 -23.96 -17.46 15.87
CA ASN A 513 -24.23 -17.55 14.43
C ASN A 513 -23.11 -18.30 13.64
N ILE A 514 -22.53 -19.33 14.27
CA ILE A 514 -21.54 -20.22 13.66
C ILE A 514 -22.27 -21.50 13.23
N GLY A 515 -22.68 -21.55 11.97
CA GLY A 515 -23.40 -22.66 11.39
C GLY A 515 -22.52 -23.78 10.83
N PRO A 516 -23.11 -24.85 10.29
CA PRO A 516 -22.41 -26.08 9.87
C PRO A 516 -21.28 -25.85 8.86
N ALA A 517 -21.43 -24.89 7.95
CA ALA A 517 -20.40 -24.57 6.94
C ALA A 517 -19.09 -24.04 7.53
N LEU A 518 -19.09 -23.62 8.80
CA LEU A 518 -17.91 -23.13 9.50
C LEU A 518 -17.39 -24.14 10.53
N CYS A 519 -18.13 -25.22 10.78
CA CYS A 519 -17.73 -26.25 11.71
C CYS A 519 -16.81 -27.26 11.02
N THR A 520 -15.55 -26.91 10.87
CA THR A 520 -14.48 -27.74 10.28
C THR A 520 -13.49 -28.19 11.34
N SER A 521 -12.60 -29.10 10.98
CA SER A 521 -11.50 -29.56 11.84
C SER A 521 -10.38 -28.52 12.01
N THR A 522 -10.43 -27.40 11.31
CA THR A 522 -9.42 -26.34 11.27
C THR A 522 -10.00 -24.96 11.56
N PHE A 523 -11.08 -24.93 12.35
CA PHE A 523 -11.72 -23.67 12.77
C PHE A 523 -10.76 -22.79 13.55
N ARG A 524 -10.82 -21.46 13.35
CA ARG A 524 -10.01 -20.47 14.06
C ARG A 524 -10.82 -19.24 14.42
N LEU A 525 -10.37 -18.54 15.46
CA LEU A 525 -10.84 -17.22 15.89
C LEU A 525 -9.81 -16.13 15.61
N ARG A 526 -10.29 -14.93 15.28
CA ARG A 526 -9.49 -13.71 15.23
C ARG A 526 -10.26 -12.57 15.88
N PHE A 527 -9.63 -11.94 16.85
CA PHE A 527 -10.04 -10.66 17.41
C PHE A 527 -9.22 -9.58 16.72
N GLU A 528 -9.87 -8.69 15.98
CA GLU A 528 -9.27 -7.56 15.30
C GLU A 528 -9.77 -6.28 15.96
N PHE A 529 -8.86 -5.49 16.50
CA PHE A 529 -9.20 -4.22 17.11
C PHE A 529 -8.73 -3.08 16.23
N VAL A 530 -9.62 -2.12 16.01
CA VAL A 530 -9.33 -0.88 15.28
C VAL A 530 -9.39 0.26 16.26
N SER A 531 -8.25 0.88 16.52
CA SER A 531 -8.10 2.00 17.46
C SER A 531 -8.74 3.28 16.91
N ASP A 532 -9.38 4.04 17.78
CA ASP A 532 -9.70 5.46 17.60
C ASP A 532 -9.16 6.31 18.78
N GLY A 533 -8.03 5.85 19.36
CA GLY A 533 -7.36 6.51 20.47
C GLY A 533 -8.07 6.40 21.82
N GLY A 534 -8.86 5.35 22.02
CA GLY A 534 -9.53 5.03 23.27
C GLY A 534 -8.59 4.49 24.34
N ASN A 535 -9.14 3.84 25.37
CA ASN A 535 -8.37 3.17 26.40
C ASN A 535 -8.00 1.73 26.01
N ASP A 536 -7.30 1.02 26.90
CA ASP A 536 -6.90 -0.36 26.72
C ASP A 536 -8.11 -1.30 26.63
N LEU A 537 -8.00 -2.33 25.80
CA LEU A 537 -8.94 -3.44 25.75
C LEU A 537 -8.40 -4.62 26.56
N PHE A 538 -9.27 -5.25 27.34
CA PHE A 538 -8.99 -6.51 28.04
C PHE A 538 -9.94 -7.59 27.53
N ILE A 539 -9.42 -8.81 27.27
CA ILE A 539 -10.15 -10.00 26.86
C ILE A 539 -9.79 -11.15 27.79
N ASP A 540 -10.80 -11.89 28.26
CA ASP A 540 -10.64 -13.01 29.19
C ASP A 540 -11.72 -14.07 28.96
N ASP A 541 -11.60 -15.25 29.58
CA ASP A 541 -12.58 -16.34 29.59
C ASP A 541 -13.16 -16.64 28.19
N ILE A 542 -12.30 -16.91 27.22
CA ILE A 542 -12.71 -17.29 25.87
C ILE A 542 -13.15 -18.76 25.91
N ASN A 543 -14.40 -19.03 25.54
CA ASN A 543 -14.93 -20.39 25.49
C ASN A 543 -15.51 -20.71 24.13
N ILE A 544 -15.26 -21.93 23.65
CA ILE A 544 -15.81 -22.48 22.42
C ILE A 544 -16.56 -23.78 22.79
N MET A 545 -17.84 -23.85 22.45
CA MET A 545 -18.71 -24.99 22.77
C MET A 545 -19.49 -25.42 21.52
N ALA A 546 -19.86 -26.71 21.46
CA ALA A 546 -20.84 -27.17 20.47
C ALA A 546 -22.15 -26.42 20.67
N GLY A 547 -22.62 -25.78 19.63
CA GLY A 547 -23.92 -25.11 19.64
C GLY A 547 -25.05 -26.10 19.38
N PRO A 548 -26.27 -25.83 19.89
CA PRO A 548 -27.44 -26.58 19.47
C PRO A 548 -27.55 -26.45 17.92
N VAL A 549 -28.04 -27.50 17.27
CA VAL A 549 -28.52 -27.43 15.88
C VAL A 549 -29.71 -26.49 15.88
N GLY A 550 -29.42 -25.19 15.90
CA GLY A 550 -30.37 -24.19 16.21
C GLY A 550 -31.02 -23.62 14.98
N MET A 551 -32.28 -23.43 15.06
CA MET A 551 -32.98 -22.46 14.26
C MET A 551 -32.17 -21.14 14.24
N SER A 552 -31.85 -20.65 13.05
CA SER A 552 -31.39 -19.27 12.85
C SER A 552 -32.32 -18.37 13.71
N ASP A 553 -31.73 -17.58 14.59
CA ASP A 553 -32.49 -16.55 15.31
C ASP A 553 -33.09 -15.60 14.23
N PRO A 554 -34.43 -15.60 14.08
CA PRO A 554 -35.08 -14.74 13.11
C PRO A 554 -35.11 -13.27 13.54
N ALA A 555 -34.51 -12.95 14.69
CA ALA A 555 -34.69 -11.66 15.33
C ALA A 555 -33.48 -10.69 15.26
N SER A 556 -32.28 -11.10 14.91
CA SER A 556 -31.25 -10.12 14.53
C SER A 556 -31.47 -9.78 13.06
N GLY A 557 -32.24 -8.73 12.83
CA GLY A 557 -32.76 -8.35 11.52
C GLY A 557 -31.80 -8.51 10.39
N SER A 558 -32.11 -9.43 9.50
CA SER A 558 -31.53 -9.45 8.15
C SER A 558 -31.67 -8.05 7.58
N LEU A 559 -30.56 -7.36 7.34
CA LEU A 559 -30.56 -6.03 6.73
C LEU A 559 -31.08 -6.07 5.29
N GLY A 560 -31.42 -7.26 4.78
CA GLY A 560 -31.89 -7.45 3.41
C GLY A 560 -30.92 -6.89 2.38
N LEU A 561 -29.60 -6.93 2.70
CA LEU A 561 -28.58 -6.36 1.81
C LEU A 561 -28.53 -7.12 0.51
N ALA A 562 -28.74 -6.39 -0.59
CA ALA A 562 -28.50 -6.82 -1.95
C ALA A 562 -27.64 -5.77 -2.67
N ALA A 563 -26.79 -6.21 -3.58
CA ALA A 563 -25.99 -5.32 -4.42
C ALA A 563 -26.00 -5.81 -5.86
N ALA A 564 -26.08 -4.88 -6.80
CA ALA A 564 -26.09 -5.18 -8.21
C ALA A 564 -25.51 -4.02 -9.03
N TRP A 565 -24.94 -4.38 -10.18
CA TRP A 565 -24.54 -3.42 -11.19
C TRP A 565 -25.76 -2.87 -11.95
N ASP A 566 -25.83 -1.56 -12.10
CA ASP A 566 -26.84 -0.90 -12.92
C ASP A 566 -26.18 -0.38 -14.21
N ALA A 567 -26.37 -1.12 -15.27
CA ALA A 567 -25.78 -0.79 -16.58
C ALA A 567 -26.26 0.56 -17.14
N SER A 568 -27.45 1.02 -16.73
CA SER A 568 -28.01 2.30 -17.19
C SER A 568 -27.39 3.50 -16.49
N ALA A 569 -26.97 3.32 -15.23
CA ALA A 569 -26.30 4.34 -14.43
C ALA A 569 -24.75 4.25 -14.56
N GLY A 570 -24.23 3.13 -15.09
CA GLY A 570 -22.80 2.84 -15.13
C GLY A 570 -22.17 2.75 -13.72
N ASP A 571 -22.96 2.33 -12.71
CA ASP A 571 -22.54 2.26 -11.32
C ASP A 571 -23.22 1.07 -10.63
N ALA A 572 -22.71 0.67 -9.47
CA ALA A 572 -23.35 -0.33 -8.65
C ALA A 572 -24.21 0.31 -7.55
N TRP A 573 -25.22 -0.43 -7.11
CA TRP A 573 -26.12 -0.03 -6.04
C TRP A 573 -26.18 -1.09 -4.96
N ALA A 574 -26.23 -0.64 -3.70
CA ALA A 574 -26.61 -1.46 -2.57
C ALA A 574 -28.04 -1.07 -2.13
N SER A 575 -28.89 -2.08 -1.94
CA SER A 575 -30.21 -1.93 -1.29
C SER A 575 -30.23 -2.71 0.01
N PHE A 576 -30.83 -2.13 1.04
CA PHE A 576 -30.91 -2.72 2.36
C PHE A 576 -32.09 -2.15 3.15
N THR A 577 -32.42 -2.79 4.27
CA THR A 577 -33.51 -2.33 5.17
C THR A 577 -32.97 -2.24 6.59
N THR A 578 -33.13 -1.08 7.22
CA THR A 578 -32.79 -0.87 8.64
C THR A 578 -34.04 -0.84 9.48
N ALA A 579 -34.00 -1.52 10.64
CA ALA A 579 -35.14 -1.56 11.55
C ALA A 579 -35.33 -0.25 12.32
N GLN A 580 -34.28 0.54 12.50
CA GLN A 580 -34.28 1.82 13.21
C GLN A 580 -33.38 2.82 12.49
N PRO A 581 -33.66 4.14 12.64
CA PRO A 581 -32.72 5.18 12.18
C PRO A 581 -31.38 5.07 12.88
N GLY A 582 -30.30 5.27 12.14
CA GLY A 582 -28.94 5.23 12.69
C GLY A 582 -27.88 5.30 11.59
N PRO A 583 -26.62 5.54 11.95
CA PRO A 583 -25.55 5.60 10.98
C PRO A 583 -25.30 4.24 10.33
N VAL A 584 -25.13 4.26 9.02
CA VAL A 584 -24.82 3.08 8.20
C VAL A 584 -23.48 3.28 7.51
N LEU A 585 -22.59 2.30 7.68
CA LEU A 585 -21.32 2.24 6.96
C LEU A 585 -21.43 1.20 5.84
N ILE A 586 -21.10 1.61 4.61
CA ILE A 586 -20.97 0.72 3.47
C ILE A 586 -19.51 0.70 3.03
N GLU A 587 -18.95 -0.46 2.92
CA GLU A 587 -17.61 -0.71 2.39
C GLU A 587 -17.69 -1.64 1.18
N VAL A 588 -16.89 -1.36 0.15
CA VAL A 588 -16.76 -2.21 -1.03
C VAL A 588 -15.33 -2.70 -1.13
N GLN A 589 -15.17 -4.00 -1.27
CA GLN A 589 -13.88 -4.65 -1.45
C GLN A 589 -13.86 -5.42 -2.78
N ASP A 590 -12.70 -5.51 -3.41
CA ASP A 590 -12.48 -6.39 -4.56
C ASP A 590 -12.26 -7.85 -4.13
N ALA A 591 -12.03 -8.73 -5.11
CA ALA A 591 -11.80 -10.14 -4.86
C ALA A 591 -10.51 -10.44 -4.06
N ALA A 592 -9.57 -9.50 -4.00
CA ALA A 592 -8.34 -9.59 -3.22
C ALA A 592 -8.50 -9.01 -1.78
N GLY A 593 -9.71 -8.57 -1.42
CA GLY A 593 -10.00 -7.97 -0.12
C GLY A 593 -9.60 -6.49 0.01
N ARG A 594 -9.12 -5.87 -1.07
CA ARG A 594 -8.75 -4.45 -1.05
C ARG A 594 -10.01 -3.59 -1.03
N ARG A 595 -10.04 -2.60 -0.14
CA ARG A 595 -11.16 -1.64 -0.04
C ARG A 595 -11.14 -0.69 -1.24
N ILE A 596 -12.23 -0.69 -2.02
CA ILE A 596 -12.40 0.11 -3.24
C ILE A 596 -13.23 1.36 -2.97
N ALA A 597 -14.22 1.26 -2.07
CA ALA A 597 -15.07 2.39 -1.70
C ALA A 597 -15.51 2.27 -0.24
N ARG A 598 -15.71 3.41 0.41
CA ARG A 598 -16.27 3.53 1.74
C ARG A 598 -17.22 4.71 1.79
N GLN A 599 -18.43 4.48 2.28
CA GLN A 599 -19.44 5.52 2.45
C GLN A 599 -20.07 5.41 3.82
N ARG A 600 -20.30 6.54 4.49
CA ARG A 600 -21.08 6.63 5.72
C ARG A 600 -22.27 7.52 5.45
N THR A 601 -23.48 7.03 5.64
CA THR A 601 -24.67 7.85 5.67
C THR A 601 -24.97 8.25 7.10
N ALA A 602 -25.09 9.54 7.36
CA ALA A 602 -25.60 10.04 8.61
C ALA A 602 -27.14 9.94 8.54
N ASP A 603 -27.72 9.19 9.48
CA ASP A 603 -29.15 9.16 9.76
C ASP A 603 -30.08 8.73 8.61
N PRO A 604 -30.06 7.46 8.17
CA PRO A 604 -31.16 6.95 7.37
C PRO A 604 -32.44 6.94 8.20
N SER A 605 -33.52 7.34 7.60
CA SER A 605 -34.86 7.46 8.21
C SER A 605 -35.49 6.13 8.66
N GLY A 606 -34.74 5.02 8.63
CA GLY A 606 -35.26 3.67 8.80
C GLY A 606 -36.00 3.16 7.55
N GLY A 607 -36.17 1.83 7.44
CA GLY A 607 -36.87 1.20 6.30
C GLY A 607 -35.93 0.90 5.11
N ALA A 608 -36.52 0.69 3.93
CA ALA A 608 -35.79 0.30 2.73
C ALA A 608 -34.99 1.46 2.14
N GLN A 609 -33.72 1.23 1.94
CA GLN A 609 -32.76 2.21 1.40
C GLN A 609 -32.09 1.69 0.13
N ARG A 610 -31.67 2.60 -0.75
CA ARG A 610 -30.85 2.31 -1.93
C ARG A 610 -29.78 3.37 -2.08
N LEU A 611 -28.51 2.95 -2.13
CA LEU A 611 -27.36 3.85 -2.25
C LEU A 611 -26.47 3.45 -3.42
N ALA A 612 -25.98 4.45 -4.16
CA ALA A 612 -24.97 4.26 -5.18
C ALA A 612 -23.61 4.01 -4.53
N LEU A 613 -22.83 3.08 -5.07
CA LEU A 613 -21.56 2.65 -4.48
C LEU A 613 -20.35 3.44 -4.99
N GLY A 614 -20.55 4.29 -6.02
CA GLY A 614 -19.48 5.12 -6.59
C GLY A 614 -18.46 4.33 -7.41
N LEU A 615 -18.86 3.22 -8.03
CA LEU A 615 -17.97 2.28 -8.71
C LEU A 615 -17.91 2.49 -10.24
N ARG A 616 -18.17 3.69 -10.71
CA ARG A 616 -18.24 3.99 -12.17
C ARG A 616 -16.95 3.67 -12.94
N GLN A 617 -15.81 3.66 -12.25
CA GLN A 617 -14.49 3.37 -12.82
C GLN A 617 -13.90 2.05 -12.32
N ALA A 618 -14.69 1.22 -11.64
CA ALA A 618 -14.22 -0.05 -11.16
C ALA A 618 -13.96 -1.02 -12.33
N ALA A 619 -12.88 -1.77 -12.23
CA ALA A 619 -12.56 -2.80 -13.24
C ALA A 619 -13.61 -3.92 -13.23
N PRO A 620 -13.88 -4.59 -14.37
CA PRO A 620 -14.70 -5.77 -14.39
C PRO A 620 -14.22 -6.82 -13.40
N GLY A 621 -15.15 -7.41 -12.62
CA GLY A 621 -14.76 -8.40 -11.63
C GLY A 621 -15.77 -8.60 -10.51
N ALA A 622 -15.39 -9.44 -9.55
CA ALA A 622 -16.19 -9.73 -8.36
C ALA A 622 -15.85 -8.74 -7.24
N TYR A 623 -16.88 -8.21 -6.61
CA TYR A 623 -16.78 -7.28 -5.49
C TYR A 623 -17.66 -7.75 -4.33
N ILE A 624 -17.27 -7.39 -3.12
CA ILE A 624 -18.03 -7.63 -1.90
C ILE A 624 -18.47 -6.28 -1.34
N VAL A 625 -19.77 -6.09 -1.18
CA VAL A 625 -20.33 -4.97 -0.43
C VAL A 625 -20.57 -5.44 1.00
N ARG A 626 -20.05 -4.69 1.93
CA ARG A 626 -20.28 -4.87 3.37
C ARG A 626 -21.09 -3.69 3.90
N LEU A 627 -22.17 -3.99 4.58
CA LEU A 627 -23.00 -3.03 5.29
C LEU A 627 -22.85 -3.25 6.79
N VAL A 628 -22.58 -2.20 7.53
CA VAL A 628 -22.46 -2.20 8.98
C VAL A 628 -23.39 -1.14 9.57
N THR A 629 -24.25 -1.55 10.48
CA THR A 629 -25.06 -0.69 11.33
C THR A 629 -24.60 -0.83 12.78
N GLU A 630 -25.19 -0.08 13.69
CA GLU A 630 -24.90 -0.21 15.13
C GLU A 630 -25.25 -1.60 15.71
N SER A 631 -26.18 -2.30 15.11
CA SER A 631 -26.73 -3.57 15.64
C SER A 631 -26.46 -4.78 14.76
N ALA A 632 -26.02 -4.60 13.50
CA ALA A 632 -25.88 -5.69 12.56
C ALA A 632 -24.81 -5.39 11.48
N ALA A 633 -24.24 -6.45 10.91
CA ALA A 633 -23.43 -6.37 9.72
C ALA A 633 -23.84 -7.46 8.74
N GLN A 634 -23.84 -7.14 7.45
CA GLN A 634 -24.14 -8.08 6.38
C GLN A 634 -23.20 -7.80 5.19
N ALA A 635 -22.82 -8.84 4.47
CA ALA A 635 -22.03 -8.69 3.24
C ALA A 635 -22.66 -9.49 2.11
N VAL A 636 -22.54 -8.97 0.89
CA VAL A 636 -23.03 -9.62 -0.33
C VAL A 636 -22.02 -9.44 -1.47
N ARG A 637 -21.86 -10.49 -2.25
CA ARG A 637 -21.04 -10.47 -3.46
C ARG A 637 -21.89 -10.00 -4.66
N PHE A 638 -21.29 -9.18 -5.54
CA PHE A 638 -21.87 -8.83 -6.84
C PHE A 638 -20.77 -8.76 -7.91
N ILE A 639 -21.17 -8.65 -9.18
CA ILE A 639 -20.25 -8.60 -10.32
C ILE A 639 -20.37 -7.24 -10.99
N VAL A 640 -19.25 -6.61 -11.25
CA VAL A 640 -19.10 -5.50 -12.20
C VAL A 640 -18.76 -6.13 -13.55
N PRO A 641 -19.55 -5.90 -14.61
CA PRO A 641 -19.39 -6.56 -15.91
C PRO A 641 -18.13 -6.11 -16.69
#